data_12953c51a62f12ab9ee7313e3b893790
#
_entry.id   12953c51a62f12ab9ee7313e3b893790
#
_cell.length_a   1.000
_cell.length_b   1.000
_cell.length_c   1.000
_cell.angle_alpha   90.00
_cell.angle_beta   90.00
_cell.angle_gamma   90.00
#
_symmetry.space_group_name_H-M   'P 1'
#
loop_
_entity.id
_entity.type
_entity.pdbx_description
1 polymer ?
#
loop_
_entity_poly.entity_id
_entity_poly.type
_entity_poly.pdbx_seq_one_letter_code
_entity_poly.pdbx_strand_id
1 'polypeptide(L)'
;KGYFSIDAQPHPGDELQATFMGYAKHRQPVGKDNTIRLAQQAFQLKEVKVQGPPVSMRRDTIVYDLTKFTTARDNNLKDVLKKLPGVDVEKNGQIKYKGQAIKRFTVEGLDLSKGQYNKLTDNIRAKDVKKAEVVEHDQPVKALRNRVFTDDIGMNIVLKDSARDQFFTTLRPYLLADDPTHVGGDAVGMQIGKKRQMETTVQYDRSGRDLSNQSSIFYDAFDFASTATMPQWYSAPTLQAPIDAERLRRNTSQAYSLDYLTKGNNDAENSFSVSYNRNVIRQHTQNISQYFLGGQSPTQTTEDRHLLLRQDAFSLDYNHRINAESHYGNIVVKADASQDDGLTDYTDGLTQKITTPEVNLTAAINQTYTLGRNTVEWKSTLDYNYTKDKFNLTHQNDSASATLHPYSDELTNNLWHTSHSLSWNRQYGKWHNDNRLQLEAENLNVAHENNVLLQGALAPSCYYKDEDWRISFSPSITLKRFTHQGSTLLLPQGSVYINRDYGNRSNWNLSLSYNESTSAWNELAISHRRTDYRTWMDAPDFIPRTRSLLSSFGYNYKRAIYQFFSNFKVSASRIWNSAAMDMVINDGNYNYAWMRHNSHSDNINGSVYLSKGWKAIHLKTNLSLNGNYSKGEQYSAGKMIDYRYTSYAFSPELVFSPAWMEIEYKGDFSFNRSKTGGDWTKTLANWTQRLTLISTIGNVDLSLSGVLYHNEIQNSPSANTLLADAKMTWRIKKIRLSASLRNLFNKKTYEETTYSGVGIFTNRYWLRPRELMINVQFSL
;
A
#
# COMPACT_ATOMS: atom_id res chain seq x y z
N LYS A 1 -73.62 6.74 -2.92
CA LYS A 1 -74.56 7.47 -3.75
C LYS A 1 -74.39 8.94 -3.40
N GLY A 2 -74.19 9.81 -4.40
CA GLY A 2 -74.09 11.25 -4.24
C GLY A 2 -74.88 11.95 -5.36
N TYR A 3 -75.34 13.13 -5.07
CA TYR A 3 -76.01 13.99 -6.07
C TYR A 3 -74.98 15.05 -6.53
N PHE A 4 -75.06 15.41 -7.78
CA PHE A 4 -74.29 16.51 -8.34
C PHE A 4 -75.19 17.48 -9.10
N SER A 5 -74.85 18.74 -9.20
CA SER A 5 -75.51 19.76 -10.01
C SER A 5 -74.42 20.49 -10.81
N ILE A 6 -74.66 20.70 -12.10
CA ILE A 6 -73.76 21.46 -12.96
C ILE A 6 -74.59 22.63 -13.50
N ASP A 7 -74.12 23.82 -13.17
CA ASP A 7 -74.79 25.02 -13.63
C ASP A 7 -74.30 25.42 -15.07
N ALA A 8 -74.75 24.64 -16.05
CA ALA A 8 -74.42 24.84 -17.45
C ALA A 8 -75.60 24.45 -18.32
N GLN A 9 -75.92 25.20 -19.45
CA GLN A 9 -76.86 24.79 -20.43
C GLN A 9 -76.25 23.80 -21.42
N PRO A 10 -76.69 22.54 -21.45
CA PRO A 10 -76.14 21.54 -22.34
C PRO A 10 -76.52 21.79 -23.79
N HIS A 11 -75.62 21.61 -24.73
CA HIS A 11 -75.84 21.63 -26.16
C HIS A 11 -76.04 20.22 -26.72
N PRO A 12 -76.74 20.05 -27.84
CA PRO A 12 -76.83 18.73 -28.48
C PRO A 12 -75.45 18.17 -28.84
N GLY A 13 -75.13 17.03 -28.29
CA GLY A 13 -73.85 16.37 -28.48
C GLY A 13 -72.87 16.49 -27.31
N ASP A 14 -73.20 17.24 -26.23
CA ASP A 14 -72.36 17.30 -25.03
C ASP A 14 -72.31 15.98 -24.26
N GLU A 15 -71.15 15.64 -23.75
CA GLU A 15 -70.88 14.44 -22.91
C GLU A 15 -70.59 14.82 -21.47
N LEU A 16 -71.22 14.09 -20.56
CA LEU A 16 -70.88 14.15 -19.14
C LEU A 16 -69.77 13.17 -18.85
N GLN A 17 -68.66 13.65 -18.31
CA GLN A 17 -67.52 12.83 -17.90
C GLN A 17 -67.40 12.79 -16.37
N ALA A 18 -67.46 11.61 -15.81
CA ALA A 18 -67.21 11.40 -14.38
C ALA A 18 -65.87 10.65 -14.13
N THR A 19 -65.09 11.15 -13.18
CA THR A 19 -63.85 10.52 -12.72
C THR A 19 -63.84 10.47 -11.22
N PHE A 20 -63.48 9.32 -10.68
CA PHE A 20 -63.29 9.11 -9.23
C PHE A 20 -62.14 8.17 -8.99
N MET A 21 -61.33 8.41 -7.95
CA MET A 21 -60.17 7.58 -7.64
C MET A 21 -60.60 6.14 -7.34
N GLY A 22 -60.01 5.16 -8.01
CA GLY A 22 -60.37 3.73 -7.86
C GLY A 22 -61.48 3.25 -8.81
N TYR A 23 -61.98 4.10 -9.72
CA TYR A 23 -63.01 3.78 -10.71
C TYR A 23 -62.56 4.13 -12.14
N ALA A 24 -63.11 3.35 -13.07
CA ALA A 24 -62.91 3.66 -14.50
C ALA A 24 -63.58 4.98 -14.88
N LYS A 25 -62.93 5.76 -15.72
CA LYS A 25 -63.49 6.99 -16.28
C LYS A 25 -64.75 6.66 -17.10
N HIS A 26 -65.86 7.25 -16.73
CA HIS A 26 -67.13 7.05 -17.43
C HIS A 26 -67.50 8.29 -18.22
N ARG A 27 -67.98 8.09 -19.46
CA ARG A 27 -68.56 9.16 -20.34
C ARG A 27 -69.88 8.70 -20.80
N GLN A 28 -70.85 9.65 -20.79
CA GLN A 28 -72.18 9.44 -21.36
C GLN A 28 -72.71 10.75 -21.91
N PRO A 29 -73.57 10.70 -22.94
CA PRO A 29 -74.30 11.91 -23.42
C PRO A 29 -75.16 12.54 -22.31
N VAL A 30 -75.26 13.88 -22.30
CA VAL A 30 -76.12 14.59 -21.36
C VAL A 30 -77.58 14.31 -21.68
N GLY A 31 -78.32 13.74 -20.72
CA GLY A 31 -79.72 13.41 -20.88
C GLY A 31 -80.60 14.01 -19.78
N LYS A 32 -81.91 13.70 -19.83
CA LYS A 32 -82.89 14.17 -18.83
C LYS A 32 -82.60 13.51 -17.42
N ASP A 33 -82.02 12.38 -17.42
CA ASP A 33 -81.67 11.66 -16.18
C ASP A 33 -80.20 11.23 -16.27
N ASN A 34 -79.32 11.90 -15.54
CA ASN A 34 -77.88 11.70 -15.62
C ASN A 34 -77.40 10.84 -14.48
N THR A 35 -77.80 9.55 -14.44
CA THR A 35 -77.29 8.59 -13.46
C THR A 35 -75.96 7.98 -13.95
N ILE A 36 -74.87 8.31 -13.26
CA ILE A 36 -73.57 7.81 -13.58
C ILE A 36 -73.23 6.59 -12.68
N ARG A 37 -72.95 5.46 -13.29
CA ARG A 37 -72.43 4.25 -12.58
C ARG A 37 -70.97 4.07 -12.92
N LEU A 38 -70.10 4.30 -11.94
CA LEU A 38 -68.66 4.08 -12.09
C LEU A 38 -68.33 2.62 -11.79
N ALA A 39 -67.65 1.96 -12.73
CA ALA A 39 -67.10 0.61 -12.50
C ALA A 39 -65.78 0.69 -11.71
N GLN A 40 -65.63 -0.13 -10.67
CA GLN A 40 -64.37 -0.21 -9.97
C GLN A 40 -63.25 -0.67 -10.91
N GLN A 41 -62.14 0.06 -10.91
CA GLN A 41 -60.95 -0.27 -11.67
C GLN A 41 -59.75 -0.18 -10.75
N ALA A 42 -59.09 -1.32 -10.53
CA ALA A 42 -57.84 -1.35 -9.82
C ALA A 42 -56.79 -0.59 -10.65
N PHE A 43 -56.30 0.54 -10.17
CA PHE A 43 -55.15 1.21 -10.72
C PHE A 43 -53.91 0.50 -10.21
N GLN A 44 -53.22 -0.25 -11.05
CA GLN A 44 -51.86 -0.64 -10.78
C GLN A 44 -51.00 0.61 -10.83
N LEU A 45 -50.64 1.13 -9.67
CA LEU A 45 -49.57 2.13 -9.58
C LEU A 45 -48.33 1.52 -10.20
N LYS A 46 -47.77 2.14 -11.23
CA LYS A 46 -46.45 1.74 -11.71
C LYS A 46 -45.50 1.83 -10.54
N GLU A 47 -44.83 0.70 -10.25
CA GLU A 47 -43.79 0.60 -9.23
C GLU A 47 -42.76 1.70 -9.52
N VAL A 48 -42.71 2.73 -8.70
CA VAL A 48 -41.67 3.76 -8.76
C VAL A 48 -40.44 3.12 -8.09
N LYS A 49 -39.55 2.51 -8.88
CA LYS A 49 -38.24 2.11 -8.42
C LYS A 49 -37.43 3.36 -8.09
N VAL A 50 -37.48 3.77 -6.83
CA VAL A 50 -36.62 4.84 -6.33
C VAL A 50 -35.18 4.28 -6.35
N GLN A 51 -34.43 4.65 -7.36
CA GLN A 51 -33.00 4.35 -7.41
C GLN A 51 -32.28 5.26 -6.42
N GLY A 52 -31.79 4.70 -5.33
CA GLY A 52 -30.93 5.41 -4.36
C GLY A 52 -29.70 6.01 -5.03
N PRO A 53 -29.05 7.01 -4.43
CA PRO A 53 -27.82 7.62 -4.95
C PRO A 53 -26.69 6.56 -5.07
N PRO A 54 -25.74 6.71 -6.04
CA PRO A 54 -24.63 5.78 -6.19
C PRO A 54 -23.67 5.79 -4.99
N VAL A 55 -23.63 6.92 -4.26
CA VAL A 55 -22.87 7.09 -3.03
C VAL A 55 -23.79 7.63 -1.95
N SER A 56 -23.85 6.98 -0.82
CA SER A 56 -24.63 7.40 0.35
C SER A 56 -23.77 7.34 1.60
N MET A 57 -24.24 7.96 2.67
CA MET A 57 -23.51 8.01 3.93
C MET A 57 -24.44 7.60 5.08
N ARG A 58 -23.92 6.78 5.98
CA ARG A 58 -24.59 6.35 7.22
C ARG A 58 -23.61 6.50 8.38
N ARG A 59 -23.76 7.54 9.21
CA ARG A 59 -22.81 7.88 10.26
C ARG A 59 -21.38 7.98 9.69
N ASP A 60 -20.45 7.18 10.18
CA ASP A 60 -19.04 7.14 9.77
C ASP A 60 -18.78 6.20 8.56
N THR A 61 -19.84 5.65 7.97
CA THR A 61 -19.74 4.72 6.84
C THR A 61 -20.22 5.35 5.55
N ILE A 62 -19.36 5.35 4.54
CA ILE A 62 -19.70 5.73 3.17
C ILE A 62 -19.98 4.46 2.38
N VAL A 63 -21.15 4.39 1.77
CA VAL A 63 -21.63 3.24 1.01
C VAL A 63 -21.66 3.59 -0.48
N TYR A 64 -20.88 2.85 -1.27
CA TYR A 64 -20.89 2.88 -2.73
C TYR A 64 -21.74 1.73 -3.27
N ASP A 65 -22.73 2.03 -4.10
CA ASP A 65 -23.45 1.02 -4.88
C ASP A 65 -22.63 0.64 -6.11
N LEU A 66 -21.83 -0.45 -5.99
CA LEU A 66 -20.88 -0.85 -7.03
C LEU A 66 -21.57 -1.21 -8.35
N THR A 67 -22.87 -1.59 -8.33
CA THR A 67 -23.61 -1.91 -9.53
C THR A 67 -23.76 -0.70 -10.48
N LYS A 68 -23.61 0.51 -9.94
CA LYS A 68 -23.70 1.76 -10.71
C LYS A 68 -22.35 2.25 -11.26
N PHE A 69 -21.27 1.65 -10.82
CA PHE A 69 -19.90 1.92 -11.29
C PHE A 69 -19.37 0.81 -12.18
N THR A 70 -19.97 -0.39 -12.12
CA THR A 70 -19.56 -1.55 -12.90
C THR A 70 -20.04 -1.44 -14.34
N THR A 71 -19.13 -1.70 -15.29
CA THR A 71 -19.40 -1.78 -16.73
C THR A 71 -19.09 -3.19 -17.24
N ALA A 72 -19.49 -3.53 -18.47
CA ALA A 72 -19.21 -4.84 -19.08
C ALA A 72 -17.70 -5.10 -19.30
N ARG A 73 -16.89 -4.04 -19.33
CA ARG A 73 -15.43 -4.13 -19.47
C ARG A 73 -14.73 -4.61 -18.20
N ASP A 74 -15.31 -4.30 -17.04
CA ASP A 74 -14.68 -4.58 -15.75
C ASP A 74 -14.58 -6.10 -15.56
N ASN A 75 -13.37 -6.54 -15.24
CA ASN A 75 -13.08 -7.93 -15.04
C ASN A 75 -13.17 -8.33 -13.56
N ASN A 76 -12.56 -7.52 -12.72
CA ASN A 76 -12.41 -7.78 -11.29
C ASN A 76 -12.83 -6.57 -10.44
N LEU A 77 -12.82 -6.77 -9.12
CA LEU A 77 -13.19 -5.74 -8.14
C LEU A 77 -12.29 -4.50 -8.27
N LYS A 78 -10.99 -4.67 -8.51
CA LYS A 78 -10.03 -3.58 -8.65
C LYS A 78 -10.41 -2.59 -9.76
N ASP A 79 -10.94 -3.09 -10.89
CA ASP A 79 -11.40 -2.25 -12.01
C ASP A 79 -12.57 -1.34 -11.58
N VAL A 80 -13.45 -1.85 -10.72
CA VAL A 80 -14.58 -1.08 -10.19
C VAL A 80 -14.12 -0.08 -9.13
N LEU A 81 -13.22 -0.48 -8.22
CA LEU A 81 -12.72 0.39 -7.14
C LEU A 81 -12.01 1.64 -7.68
N LYS A 82 -11.27 1.54 -8.78
CA LYS A 82 -10.62 2.68 -9.44
C LYS A 82 -11.59 3.79 -9.85
N LYS A 83 -12.85 3.46 -10.10
CA LYS A 83 -13.89 4.40 -10.53
C LYS A 83 -14.59 5.11 -9.37
N LEU A 84 -14.35 4.70 -8.13
CA LEU A 84 -15.03 5.25 -6.96
C LEU A 84 -14.42 6.60 -6.57
N PRO A 85 -15.24 7.67 -6.45
CA PRO A 85 -14.76 8.96 -5.98
C PRO A 85 -14.20 8.86 -4.55
N GLY A 86 -13.04 9.48 -4.32
CA GLY A 86 -12.33 9.42 -3.03
C GLY A 86 -11.52 8.15 -2.80
N VAL A 87 -11.60 7.17 -3.70
CA VAL A 87 -10.83 5.92 -3.64
C VAL A 87 -9.78 5.93 -4.75
N ASP A 88 -8.54 5.62 -4.41
CA ASP A 88 -7.44 5.40 -5.33
C ASP A 88 -6.90 3.99 -5.16
N VAL A 89 -6.52 3.37 -6.27
CA VAL A 89 -5.85 2.07 -6.28
C VAL A 89 -4.50 2.24 -6.97
N GLU A 90 -3.44 2.13 -6.19
CA GLU A 90 -2.08 2.29 -6.69
C GLU A 90 -1.64 1.11 -7.58
N LYS A 91 -0.49 1.23 -8.24
CA LYS A 91 0.05 0.18 -9.12
C LYS A 91 0.29 -1.14 -8.38
N ASN A 92 0.86 -1.07 -7.17
CA ASN A 92 1.07 -2.23 -6.31
C ASN A 92 -0.23 -2.82 -5.76
N GLY A 93 -1.38 -2.18 -6.01
CA GLY A 93 -2.70 -2.58 -5.55
C GLY A 93 -3.12 -1.96 -4.22
N GLN A 94 -2.29 -1.13 -3.59
CA GLN A 94 -2.66 -0.44 -2.36
C GLN A 94 -3.89 0.44 -2.59
N ILE A 95 -4.90 0.25 -1.74
CA ILE A 95 -6.11 1.06 -1.74
C ILE A 95 -5.93 2.22 -0.78
N LYS A 96 -6.20 3.43 -1.28
CA LYS A 96 -6.23 4.65 -0.47
C LYS A 96 -7.63 5.26 -0.51
N TYR A 97 -8.05 5.82 0.60
CA TYR A 97 -9.27 6.60 0.70
C TYR A 97 -8.91 8.02 1.15
N LYS A 98 -9.28 9.03 0.36
CA LYS A 98 -8.86 10.43 0.56
C LYS A 98 -7.34 10.61 0.72
N GLY A 99 -6.55 9.82 -0.03
CA GLY A 99 -5.09 9.83 0.05
C GLY A 99 -4.49 9.03 1.22
N GLN A 100 -5.29 8.48 2.14
CA GLN A 100 -4.83 7.64 3.25
C GLN A 100 -5.00 6.15 2.92
N ALA A 101 -3.97 5.35 3.18
CA ALA A 101 -4.05 3.90 3.03
C ALA A 101 -5.09 3.29 3.97
N ILE A 102 -5.89 2.36 3.48
CA ILE A 102 -6.82 1.61 4.33
C ILE A 102 -6.03 0.66 5.25
N LYS A 103 -6.54 0.48 6.48
CA LYS A 103 -5.94 -0.36 7.52
C LYS A 103 -6.69 -1.66 7.78
N ARG A 104 -7.78 -1.88 7.06
CA ARG A 104 -8.53 -3.13 7.06
C ARG A 104 -9.30 -3.31 5.76
N PHE A 105 -9.29 -4.53 5.22
CA PHE A 105 -10.07 -4.92 4.05
C PHE A 105 -10.81 -6.22 4.35
N THR A 106 -12.12 -6.22 4.19
CA THR A 106 -12.96 -7.40 4.45
C THR A 106 -13.90 -7.66 3.27
N VAL A 107 -14.27 -8.92 3.10
CA VAL A 107 -15.36 -9.32 2.20
C VAL A 107 -16.40 -10.05 3.01
N GLU A 108 -17.68 -9.65 2.92
CA GLU A 108 -18.78 -10.16 3.77
C GLU A 108 -18.45 -10.06 5.27
N GLY A 109 -17.64 -9.07 5.68
CA GLY A 109 -17.24 -8.81 7.05
C GLY A 109 -16.09 -9.66 7.60
N LEU A 110 -15.48 -10.51 6.78
CA LEU A 110 -14.36 -11.38 7.15
C LEU A 110 -13.07 -10.97 6.43
N ASP A 111 -11.93 -11.06 7.10
CA ASP A 111 -10.61 -10.76 6.58
C ASP A 111 -9.86 -12.07 6.25
N LEU A 112 -10.13 -12.62 5.06
CA LEU A 112 -9.45 -13.81 4.55
C LEU A 112 -7.97 -13.55 4.28
N SER A 113 -7.66 -12.40 3.70
CA SER A 113 -6.34 -12.09 3.12
C SER A 113 -5.32 -11.58 4.12
N LYS A 114 -5.72 -11.24 5.36
CA LYS A 114 -4.82 -10.76 6.43
C LYS A 114 -3.86 -9.65 5.98
N GLY A 115 -4.41 -8.65 5.27
CA GLY A 115 -3.63 -7.54 4.74
C GLY A 115 -3.14 -7.72 3.30
N GLN A 116 -3.18 -8.92 2.75
CA GLN A 116 -2.79 -9.24 1.35
C GLN A 116 -3.98 -9.13 0.38
N TYR A 117 -4.77 -8.07 0.48
CA TYR A 117 -6.06 -7.98 -0.22
C TYR A 117 -5.97 -7.89 -1.76
N ASN A 118 -4.76 -7.78 -2.35
CA ASN A 118 -4.58 -7.89 -3.79
C ASN A 118 -5.10 -9.22 -4.33
N LYS A 119 -4.91 -10.32 -3.60
CA LYS A 119 -5.47 -11.63 -3.95
C LYS A 119 -6.98 -11.54 -4.22
N LEU A 120 -7.71 -10.82 -3.35
CA LEU A 120 -9.16 -10.67 -3.46
C LEU A 120 -9.56 -9.65 -4.55
N THR A 121 -8.91 -8.47 -4.58
CA THR A 121 -9.27 -7.40 -5.51
C THR A 121 -8.99 -7.75 -6.96
N ASP A 122 -7.97 -8.55 -7.24
CA ASP A 122 -7.60 -9.01 -8.58
C ASP A 122 -8.42 -10.22 -9.06
N ASN A 123 -9.10 -10.95 -8.15
CA ASN A 123 -9.76 -12.21 -8.48
C ASN A 123 -11.27 -12.20 -8.26
N ILE A 124 -11.84 -11.40 -7.35
CA ILE A 124 -13.30 -11.25 -7.24
C ILE A 124 -13.83 -10.60 -8.52
N ARG A 125 -14.80 -11.25 -9.17
CA ARG A 125 -15.36 -10.78 -10.45
C ARG A 125 -16.18 -9.51 -10.24
N ALA A 126 -16.00 -8.51 -11.09
CA ALA A 126 -16.73 -7.23 -11.04
C ALA A 126 -18.26 -7.40 -11.03
N LYS A 127 -18.77 -8.40 -11.77
CA LYS A 127 -20.22 -8.68 -11.86
C LYS A 127 -20.84 -9.19 -10.56
N ASP A 128 -20.04 -9.73 -9.62
CA ASP A 128 -20.50 -10.38 -8.40
C ASP A 128 -20.54 -9.45 -7.20
N VAL A 129 -19.98 -8.24 -7.32
CA VAL A 129 -19.98 -7.24 -6.25
C VAL A 129 -21.26 -6.41 -6.24
N LYS A 130 -21.72 -6.05 -5.03
CA LYS A 130 -22.93 -5.23 -4.81
C LYS A 130 -22.60 -3.87 -4.23
N LYS A 131 -21.81 -3.83 -3.15
CA LYS A 131 -21.47 -2.59 -2.43
C LYS A 131 -20.02 -2.61 -1.96
N ALA A 132 -19.45 -1.41 -1.82
CA ALA A 132 -18.28 -1.17 -0.99
C ALA A 132 -18.67 -0.21 0.16
N GLU A 133 -18.32 -0.57 1.38
CA GLU A 133 -18.57 0.19 2.59
C GLU A 133 -17.24 0.65 3.14
N VAL A 134 -16.98 1.97 3.13
CA VAL A 134 -15.79 2.57 3.70
C VAL A 134 -16.15 3.11 5.08
N VAL A 135 -15.52 2.57 6.10
CA VAL A 135 -15.74 2.92 7.51
C VAL A 135 -14.59 3.82 7.96
N GLU A 136 -14.90 5.04 8.32
CA GLU A 136 -13.95 5.96 8.96
C GLU A 136 -13.93 5.68 10.47
N HIS A 137 -12.77 5.79 11.10
CA HIS A 137 -12.56 5.46 12.52
C HIS A 137 -12.90 3.99 12.82
N ASP A 138 -12.43 3.08 11.96
CA ASP A 138 -12.73 1.66 12.04
C ASP A 138 -12.02 0.98 13.21
N GLN A 139 -12.77 0.65 14.27
CA GLN A 139 -12.28 -0.16 15.40
C GLN A 139 -12.70 -1.63 15.19
N PRO A 140 -11.78 -2.50 14.74
CA PRO A 140 -12.11 -3.90 14.44
C PRO A 140 -12.44 -4.73 15.69
N VAL A 141 -11.82 -4.40 16.83
CA VAL A 141 -12.03 -5.12 18.09
C VAL A 141 -13.31 -4.63 18.76
N LYS A 142 -14.34 -5.49 18.83
CA LYS A 142 -15.65 -5.13 19.38
C LYS A 142 -15.56 -4.65 20.84
N ALA A 143 -14.76 -5.32 21.66
CA ALA A 143 -14.54 -4.95 23.06
C ALA A 143 -13.94 -3.55 23.24
N LEU A 144 -13.27 -2.99 22.23
CA LEU A 144 -12.66 -1.66 22.24
C LEU A 144 -13.53 -0.59 21.57
N ARG A 145 -14.62 -0.94 20.92
CA ARG A 145 -15.54 0.01 20.28
C ARG A 145 -16.07 1.02 21.31
N ASN A 146 -16.06 2.30 20.92
CA ASN A 146 -16.44 3.43 21.78
C ASN A 146 -15.56 3.64 23.02
N ARG A 147 -14.51 2.83 23.21
CA ARG A 147 -13.57 2.91 24.33
C ARG A 147 -12.19 3.41 23.91
N VAL A 148 -11.68 2.87 22.80
CA VAL A 148 -10.41 3.29 22.20
C VAL A 148 -10.70 3.90 20.84
N PHE A 149 -10.18 5.09 20.63
CA PHE A 149 -10.33 5.78 19.35
C PHE A 149 -9.24 5.38 18.38
N THR A 150 -9.60 5.30 17.09
CA THR A 150 -8.67 5.12 15.98
C THR A 150 -9.06 6.03 14.82
N ASP A 151 -8.08 6.51 14.06
CA ASP A 151 -8.25 7.21 12.78
C ASP A 151 -8.15 6.24 11.58
N ASP A 152 -8.13 4.94 11.85
CA ASP A 152 -7.99 3.93 10.82
C ASP A 152 -9.21 3.86 9.91
N ILE A 153 -8.97 3.54 8.65
CA ILE A 153 -9.99 3.40 7.62
C ILE A 153 -10.13 1.94 7.25
N GLY A 154 -11.35 1.41 7.37
CA GLY A 154 -11.72 0.07 6.92
C GLY A 154 -12.51 0.09 5.63
N MET A 155 -12.38 -0.94 4.80
CA MET A 155 -13.21 -1.19 3.64
C MET A 155 -13.81 -2.58 3.68
N ASN A 156 -15.14 -2.68 3.54
CA ASN A 156 -15.86 -3.94 3.44
C ASN A 156 -16.55 -4.05 2.07
N ILE A 157 -16.34 -5.18 1.42
CA ILE A 157 -17.01 -5.51 0.15
C ILE A 157 -18.18 -6.44 0.42
N VAL A 158 -19.34 -6.09 -0.10
CA VAL A 158 -20.55 -6.90 -0.04
C VAL A 158 -20.84 -7.49 -1.42
N LEU A 159 -20.97 -8.79 -1.50
CA LEU A 159 -21.28 -9.51 -2.72
C LEU A 159 -22.80 -9.52 -3.00
N LYS A 160 -23.18 -9.81 -4.25
CA LYS A 160 -24.54 -10.15 -4.60
C LYS A 160 -24.92 -11.50 -3.96
N ASP A 161 -26.19 -11.66 -3.58
CA ASP A 161 -26.65 -12.89 -2.94
C ASP A 161 -26.44 -14.14 -3.82
N SER A 162 -26.52 -13.97 -5.15
CA SER A 162 -26.26 -15.04 -6.12
C SER A 162 -24.79 -15.47 -6.25
N ALA A 163 -23.85 -14.65 -5.76
CA ALA A 163 -22.41 -14.93 -5.82
C ALA A 163 -21.86 -15.44 -4.48
N ARG A 164 -22.61 -15.23 -3.40
CA ARG A 164 -22.22 -15.65 -2.06
C ARG A 164 -22.28 -17.18 -1.93
N ASP A 165 -21.27 -17.75 -1.27
CA ASP A 165 -21.09 -19.19 -1.03
C ASP A 165 -20.91 -20.05 -2.30
N GLN A 166 -20.87 -19.43 -3.49
CA GLN A 166 -20.58 -20.12 -4.73
C GLN A 166 -19.05 -20.32 -4.88
N PHE A 167 -18.67 -21.52 -5.30
CA PHE A 167 -17.29 -21.78 -5.71
C PHE A 167 -17.14 -21.42 -7.19
N PHE A 168 -16.12 -20.66 -7.52
CA PHE A 168 -15.78 -20.36 -8.90
C PHE A 168 -14.29 -20.52 -9.15
N THR A 169 -13.96 -20.87 -10.39
CA THR A 169 -12.59 -21.02 -10.85
C THR A 169 -12.32 -20.10 -12.02
N THR A 170 -11.17 -19.46 -12.01
CA THR A 170 -10.67 -18.67 -13.13
C THR A 170 -9.34 -19.26 -13.59
N LEU A 171 -9.23 -19.59 -14.87
CA LEU A 171 -8.01 -20.07 -15.50
C LEU A 171 -7.57 -19.04 -16.55
N ARG A 172 -6.28 -18.66 -16.54
CA ARG A 172 -5.72 -17.64 -17.44
C ARG A 172 -4.37 -18.08 -18.04
N PRO A 173 -4.35 -19.14 -18.89
CA PRO A 173 -3.15 -19.49 -19.62
C PRO A 173 -2.79 -18.43 -20.66
N TYR A 174 -1.50 -18.24 -20.91
CA TYR A 174 -1.02 -17.37 -21.97
C TYR A 174 0.18 -17.94 -22.73
N LEU A 175 0.31 -17.50 -23.98
CA LEU A 175 1.47 -17.67 -24.83
C LEU A 175 2.12 -16.29 -25.01
N LEU A 176 3.42 -16.20 -24.78
CA LEU A 176 4.23 -15.00 -25.00
C LEU A 176 5.20 -15.29 -26.14
N ALA A 177 4.97 -14.65 -27.28
CA ALA A 177 5.89 -14.68 -28.40
C ALA A 177 7.00 -13.65 -28.19
N ASP A 178 8.12 -14.16 -27.70
CA ASP A 178 9.39 -13.50 -27.45
C ASP A 178 10.48 -14.43 -27.97
N ASP A 179 11.73 -14.12 -27.85
CA ASP A 179 12.85 -14.97 -28.20
C ASP A 179 13.59 -15.46 -26.93
N PRO A 180 13.41 -16.75 -26.57
CA PRO A 180 12.50 -17.78 -27.11
C PRO A 180 11.03 -17.57 -26.69
N THR A 181 10.10 -18.24 -27.38
CA THR A 181 8.67 -18.26 -27.00
C THR A 181 8.45 -18.87 -25.62
N HIS A 182 7.58 -18.26 -24.83
CA HIS A 182 7.28 -18.68 -23.46
C HIS A 182 5.79 -18.95 -23.25
N VAL A 183 5.50 -19.86 -22.30
CA VAL A 183 4.15 -20.11 -21.81
C VAL A 183 4.07 -19.76 -20.32
N GLY A 184 2.89 -19.38 -19.87
CA GLY A 184 2.59 -19.14 -18.48
C GLY A 184 1.10 -19.08 -18.24
N GLY A 185 0.71 -18.74 -17.02
CA GLY A 185 -0.68 -18.57 -16.66
C GLY A 185 -0.93 -18.69 -15.18
N ASP A 186 -2.18 -18.55 -14.81
CA ASP A 186 -2.64 -18.71 -13.45
C ASP A 186 -4.00 -19.41 -13.37
N ALA A 187 -4.20 -20.12 -12.27
CA ALA A 187 -5.45 -20.75 -11.88
C ALA A 187 -5.81 -20.24 -10.47
N VAL A 188 -7.03 -19.75 -10.33
CA VAL A 188 -7.56 -19.26 -9.05
C VAL A 188 -8.88 -19.94 -8.77
N GLY A 189 -8.99 -20.60 -7.61
CA GLY A 189 -10.24 -21.12 -7.07
C GLY A 189 -10.66 -20.28 -5.87
N MET A 190 -11.94 -19.89 -5.79
CA MET A 190 -12.41 -19.02 -4.73
C MET A 190 -13.84 -19.35 -4.29
N GLN A 191 -14.08 -19.31 -2.98
CA GLN A 191 -15.42 -19.37 -2.39
C GLN A 191 -15.50 -18.34 -1.28
N ILE A 192 -16.44 -17.40 -1.38
CA ILE A 192 -16.64 -16.32 -0.41
C ILE A 192 -18.02 -16.40 0.19
N GLY A 193 -18.09 -16.64 1.49
CA GLY A 193 -19.32 -16.66 2.28
C GLY A 193 -19.18 -15.88 3.58
N LYS A 194 -20.27 -15.82 4.35
CA LYS A 194 -20.29 -15.16 5.68
C LYS A 194 -19.71 -16.01 6.81
N LYS A 195 -19.61 -17.31 6.60
CA LYS A 195 -19.10 -18.25 7.61
C LYS A 195 -17.85 -18.99 7.17
N ARG A 196 -17.64 -19.11 5.88
CA ARG A 196 -16.48 -19.79 5.28
C ARG A 196 -16.00 -19.04 4.06
N GLN A 197 -14.70 -18.86 3.98
CA GLN A 197 -14.04 -18.28 2.84
C GLN A 197 -12.80 -19.12 2.50
N MET A 198 -12.51 -19.25 1.23
CA MET A 198 -11.35 -19.97 0.72
C MET A 198 -10.86 -19.31 -0.57
N GLU A 199 -9.57 -19.20 -0.70
CA GLU A 199 -8.88 -18.85 -1.95
C GLU A 199 -7.70 -19.78 -2.16
N THR A 200 -7.53 -20.27 -3.38
CA THR A 200 -6.34 -21.01 -3.79
C THR A 200 -5.83 -20.47 -5.12
N THR A 201 -4.53 -20.31 -5.21
CA THR A 201 -3.88 -19.71 -6.39
C THR A 201 -2.69 -20.55 -6.81
N VAL A 202 -2.58 -20.80 -8.11
CA VAL A 202 -1.43 -21.45 -8.77
C VAL A 202 -1.01 -20.56 -9.91
N GLN A 203 0.23 -20.10 -9.93
CA GLN A 203 0.74 -19.15 -10.93
C GLN A 203 2.11 -19.57 -11.45
N TYR A 204 2.31 -19.40 -12.75
CA TYR A 204 3.59 -19.49 -13.42
C TYR A 204 3.73 -18.31 -14.39
N ASP A 205 4.77 -17.50 -14.24
CA ASP A 205 4.93 -16.28 -15.03
C ASP A 205 6.33 -16.10 -15.60
N ARG A 206 6.38 -15.69 -16.86
CA ARG A 206 7.57 -15.27 -17.60
C ARG A 206 7.38 -13.95 -18.34
N SER A 207 6.27 -13.26 -18.09
CA SER A 207 5.90 -12.01 -18.76
C SER A 207 6.44 -10.75 -18.09
N GLY A 208 7.27 -10.88 -17.06
CA GLY A 208 7.77 -9.77 -16.25
C GLY A 208 6.87 -9.39 -15.10
N ARG A 209 5.70 -10.01 -14.93
CA ARG A 209 4.75 -9.72 -13.86
C ARG A 209 5.36 -10.05 -12.50
N ASP A 210 5.10 -9.19 -11.53
CA ASP A 210 5.51 -9.40 -10.15
C ASP A 210 4.47 -10.25 -9.41
N LEU A 211 4.78 -11.50 -9.15
CA LEU A 211 3.90 -12.37 -8.38
C LEU A 211 3.95 -12.08 -6.88
N SER A 212 5.03 -11.47 -6.38
CA SER A 212 5.15 -11.09 -4.98
C SER A 212 4.18 -9.96 -4.58
N ASN A 213 3.67 -9.18 -5.53
CA ASN A 213 2.65 -8.16 -5.26
C ASN A 213 1.35 -8.74 -4.68
N GLN A 214 1.03 -9.99 -4.95
CA GLN A 214 -0.12 -10.66 -4.34
C GLN A 214 0.11 -11.00 -2.86
N SER A 215 1.36 -11.18 -2.47
CA SER A 215 1.78 -11.39 -1.08
C SER A 215 2.12 -10.08 -0.36
N SER A 216 1.95 -8.91 -1.01
CA SER A 216 2.18 -7.62 -0.38
C SER A 216 1.21 -7.39 0.78
N ILE A 217 1.76 -7.17 1.97
CA ILE A 217 1.00 -6.88 3.19
C ILE A 217 0.84 -5.36 3.27
N PHE A 218 -0.40 -4.85 3.25
CA PHE A 218 -0.69 -3.42 3.32
C PHE A 218 -1.06 -2.94 4.72
N TYR A 219 -1.40 -3.86 5.62
CA TYR A 219 -1.64 -3.59 7.04
C TYR A 219 -1.40 -4.85 7.87
N ASP A 220 -0.98 -4.68 9.11
CA ASP A 220 -0.87 -5.78 10.05
C ASP A 220 -2.27 -6.18 10.56
N ALA A 221 -2.66 -7.42 10.26
CA ALA A 221 -3.94 -7.98 10.68
C ALA A 221 -3.85 -8.81 11.97
N PHE A 222 -2.63 -9.05 12.47
CA PHE A 222 -2.40 -9.98 13.58
C PHE A 222 -2.32 -9.30 14.94
N ASP A 223 -2.04 -8.00 14.99
CA ASP A 223 -2.03 -7.19 16.21
C ASP A 223 -1.02 -7.71 17.26
N PHE A 224 0.25 -7.83 16.85
CA PHE A 224 1.35 -8.27 17.71
C PHE A 224 1.68 -7.24 18.80
N ALA A 225 2.32 -7.69 19.89
CA ALA A 225 2.86 -6.78 20.89
C ALA A 225 4.03 -5.97 20.32
N SER A 226 5.00 -6.65 19.76
CA SER A 226 6.14 -6.19 18.98
C SER A 226 6.75 -7.39 18.30
N THR A 227 7.48 -7.19 17.20
CA THR A 227 8.26 -8.22 16.51
C THR A 227 9.65 -7.69 16.24
N ALA A 228 10.65 -8.58 16.20
CA ALA A 228 11.99 -8.23 15.80
C ALA A 228 12.30 -8.77 14.41
N THR A 229 13.17 -8.07 13.70
CA THR A 229 13.65 -8.46 12.39
C THR A 229 15.16 -8.70 12.45
N MET A 230 15.62 -9.78 11.84
CA MET A 230 17.05 -10.07 11.74
C MET A 230 17.78 -8.91 11.04
N PRO A 231 18.88 -8.39 11.61
CA PRO A 231 19.70 -7.39 10.93
C PRO A 231 20.27 -7.92 9.61
N GLN A 232 20.29 -7.07 8.57
CA GLN A 232 20.95 -7.38 7.31
C GLN A 232 22.42 -6.94 7.38
N TRP A 233 23.33 -7.88 7.20
CA TRP A 233 24.77 -7.61 7.28
C TRP A 233 25.38 -7.27 5.93
N TYR A 234 24.90 -7.89 4.86
CA TYR A 234 25.34 -7.65 3.49
C TYR A 234 24.25 -6.96 2.68
N SER A 235 24.67 -6.06 1.80
CA SER A 235 23.78 -5.38 0.88
C SER A 235 23.43 -6.29 -0.30
N ALA A 236 22.42 -7.14 -0.12
CA ALA A 236 21.95 -8.01 -1.18
C ALA A 236 21.49 -7.17 -2.39
N PRO A 237 21.87 -7.55 -3.61
CA PRO A 237 21.43 -6.85 -4.81
C PRO A 237 19.93 -6.99 -4.98
N THR A 238 19.27 -5.87 -5.31
CA THR A 238 17.83 -5.80 -5.50
C THR A 238 17.48 -5.35 -6.91
N LEU A 239 16.28 -5.78 -7.37
CA LEU A 239 15.72 -5.28 -8.62
C LEU A 239 15.42 -3.80 -8.50
N GLN A 240 15.96 -2.99 -9.41
CA GLN A 240 15.64 -1.57 -9.53
C GLN A 240 14.54 -1.38 -10.58
N ALA A 241 13.44 -0.74 -10.20
CA ALA A 241 12.28 -0.55 -11.07
C ALA A 241 11.71 0.89 -10.98
N PRO A 242 12.36 1.88 -11.61
CA PRO A 242 11.88 3.27 -11.63
C PRO A 242 10.61 3.43 -12.49
N ILE A 243 10.34 2.46 -13.36
CA ILE A 243 9.13 2.36 -14.20
C ILE A 243 8.43 1.03 -13.92
N ASP A 244 7.40 0.70 -14.68
CA ASP A 244 6.70 -0.58 -14.53
C ASP A 244 7.68 -1.75 -14.58
N ALA A 245 7.82 -2.50 -13.48
CA ALA A 245 8.79 -3.59 -13.34
C ALA A 245 8.63 -4.67 -14.43
N GLU A 246 7.43 -4.86 -14.96
CA GLU A 246 7.15 -5.74 -16.12
C GLU A 246 7.94 -5.34 -17.37
N ARG A 247 8.36 -4.09 -17.48
CA ARG A 247 9.17 -3.58 -18.60
C ARG A 247 10.65 -3.91 -18.49
N LEU A 248 11.12 -4.14 -17.26
CA LEU A 248 12.54 -4.30 -16.93
C LEU A 248 12.89 -5.75 -16.58
N ARG A 249 11.96 -6.45 -15.97
CA ARG A 249 12.17 -7.76 -15.37
C ARG A 249 12.12 -8.88 -16.43
N ARG A 250 13.19 -9.65 -16.53
CA ARG A 250 13.19 -10.97 -17.20
C ARG A 250 13.09 -12.02 -16.11
N ASN A 251 11.90 -12.60 -15.95
CA ASN A 251 11.61 -13.50 -14.84
C ASN A 251 11.23 -14.92 -15.27
N THR A 252 11.39 -15.83 -14.33
CA THR A 252 10.69 -17.11 -14.24
C THR A 252 10.18 -17.20 -12.82
N SER A 253 8.88 -16.98 -12.65
CA SER A 253 8.27 -16.86 -11.34
C SER A 253 7.16 -17.88 -11.16
N GLN A 254 7.05 -18.42 -9.95
CA GLN A 254 6.00 -19.35 -9.54
C GLN A 254 5.43 -18.88 -8.21
N ALA A 255 4.11 -19.01 -8.04
CA ALA A 255 3.46 -18.71 -6.78
C ALA A 255 2.31 -19.68 -6.54
N TYR A 256 2.24 -20.22 -5.33
CA TYR A 256 1.21 -21.13 -4.88
C TYR A 256 0.68 -20.60 -3.55
N SER A 257 -0.63 -20.53 -3.39
CA SER A 257 -1.22 -20.16 -2.08
C SER A 257 -2.54 -20.88 -1.85
N LEU A 258 -2.82 -21.10 -0.57
CA LEU A 258 -4.12 -21.53 -0.05
C LEU A 258 -4.40 -20.69 1.20
N ASP A 259 -5.49 -19.94 1.14
CA ASP A 259 -6.04 -19.19 2.25
C ASP A 259 -7.41 -19.76 2.61
N TYR A 260 -7.62 -20.06 3.88
CA TYR A 260 -8.87 -20.64 4.38
C TYR A 260 -9.28 -19.97 5.67
N LEU A 261 -10.55 -19.57 5.76
CA LEU A 261 -11.12 -18.94 6.94
C LEU A 261 -12.50 -19.52 7.25
N THR A 262 -12.73 -19.86 8.52
CA THR A 262 -14.04 -20.24 9.03
C THR A 262 -14.45 -19.38 10.21
N LYS A 263 -15.73 -19.04 10.27
CA LYS A 263 -16.37 -18.38 11.39
C LYS A 263 -17.37 -19.34 12.04
N GLY A 264 -17.10 -19.68 13.30
CA GLY A 264 -17.96 -20.49 14.13
C GLY A 264 -19.10 -19.70 14.78
N ASN A 265 -19.82 -20.35 15.66
CA ASN A 265 -20.71 -19.70 16.61
C ASN A 265 -19.87 -18.92 17.64
N ASN A 266 -20.44 -17.95 18.34
CA ASN A 266 -19.75 -17.11 19.36
C ASN A 266 -18.62 -16.22 18.82
N ASP A 267 -18.72 -15.79 17.55
CA ASP A 267 -17.75 -14.89 16.91
C ASP A 267 -16.30 -15.42 16.87
N ALA A 268 -16.12 -16.73 17.01
CA ALA A 268 -14.83 -17.37 16.84
C ALA A 268 -14.49 -17.54 15.35
N GLU A 269 -13.29 -17.19 14.96
CA GLU A 269 -12.78 -17.31 13.60
C GLU A 269 -11.47 -18.10 13.63
N ASN A 270 -11.32 -19.04 12.69
CA ASN A 270 -10.06 -19.74 12.45
C ASN A 270 -9.62 -19.43 11.03
N SER A 271 -8.38 -19.06 10.85
CA SER A 271 -7.79 -18.88 9.52
C SER A 271 -6.46 -19.61 9.42
N PHE A 272 -6.23 -20.14 8.24
CA PHE A 272 -5.01 -20.85 7.88
C PHE A 272 -4.57 -20.35 6.50
N SER A 273 -3.30 -20.02 6.38
CA SER A 273 -2.68 -19.61 5.12
C SER A 273 -1.40 -20.38 4.92
N VAL A 274 -1.18 -20.87 3.71
CA VAL A 274 0.11 -21.42 3.27
C VAL A 274 0.44 -20.86 1.89
N SER A 275 1.69 -20.47 1.71
CA SER A 275 2.17 -19.98 0.41
C SER A 275 3.61 -20.41 0.16
N TYR A 276 3.91 -20.60 -1.13
CA TYR A 276 5.27 -20.78 -1.61
C TYR A 276 5.45 -19.94 -2.87
N ASN A 277 6.52 -19.16 -2.90
CA ASN A 277 6.90 -18.32 -4.03
C ASN A 277 8.32 -18.63 -4.45
N ARG A 278 8.54 -18.75 -5.75
CA ARG A 278 9.86 -18.85 -6.36
C ARG A 278 10.02 -17.81 -7.45
N ASN A 279 11.03 -16.95 -7.35
CA ASN A 279 11.37 -15.95 -8.34
C ASN A 279 12.80 -16.14 -8.84
N VAL A 280 12.98 -16.19 -10.15
CA VAL A 280 14.28 -16.08 -10.79
C VAL A 280 14.22 -14.86 -11.69
N ILE A 281 14.96 -13.80 -11.37
CA ILE A 281 14.86 -12.51 -12.03
C ILE A 281 16.23 -12.12 -12.57
N ARG A 282 16.28 -11.61 -13.81
CA ARG A 282 17.47 -11.03 -14.42
C ARG A 282 17.21 -9.59 -14.77
N GLN A 283 18.20 -8.75 -14.52
CA GLN A 283 18.17 -7.34 -14.88
C GLN A 283 19.57 -6.88 -15.33
N HIS A 284 19.60 -5.98 -16.31
CA HIS A 284 20.81 -5.27 -16.72
C HIS A 284 20.61 -3.78 -16.43
N THR A 285 21.58 -3.16 -15.73
CA THR A 285 21.57 -1.74 -15.36
C THR A 285 22.97 -1.15 -15.46
N GLN A 286 23.04 0.15 -15.78
CA GLN A 286 24.27 0.93 -15.70
C GLN A 286 24.03 2.14 -14.79
N ASN A 287 24.87 2.29 -13.77
CA ASN A 287 24.77 3.37 -12.80
C ASN A 287 25.99 4.29 -12.92
N ILE A 288 25.75 5.59 -13.06
CA ILE A 288 26.78 6.64 -13.05
C ILE A 288 26.51 7.48 -11.79
N SER A 289 27.45 7.44 -10.84
CA SER A 289 27.35 8.14 -9.57
C SER A 289 28.41 9.21 -9.47
N GLN A 290 28.01 10.46 -9.19
CA GLN A 290 28.90 11.58 -8.90
C GLN A 290 28.71 11.99 -7.45
N TYR A 291 29.76 11.90 -6.64
CA TYR A 291 29.71 12.25 -5.22
C TYR A 291 30.36 13.61 -4.97
N PHE A 292 29.69 14.44 -4.16
CA PHE A 292 30.20 15.72 -3.68
C PHE A 292 30.92 15.52 -2.34
N LEU A 293 32.22 15.29 -2.40
CA LEU A 293 33.06 15.12 -1.21
C LEU A 293 33.58 16.50 -0.80
N GLY A 294 33.39 16.92 0.44
CA GLY A 294 33.67 18.25 0.98
C GLY A 294 35.00 18.85 0.56
N GLY A 295 34.98 19.78 -0.42
CA GLY A 295 36.14 20.53 -0.90
C GLY A 295 37.03 19.83 -1.93
N GLN A 296 36.66 18.65 -2.41
CA GLN A 296 37.32 17.94 -3.51
C GLN A 296 36.50 18.05 -4.80
N SER A 297 37.13 17.80 -5.94
CA SER A 297 36.41 17.63 -7.20
C SER A 297 35.47 16.44 -7.10
N PRO A 298 34.26 16.49 -7.73
CA PRO A 298 33.32 15.38 -7.66
C PRO A 298 33.96 14.09 -8.15
N THR A 299 33.87 13.05 -7.33
CA THR A 299 34.31 11.70 -7.70
C THR A 299 33.19 11.03 -8.50
N GLN A 300 33.49 10.56 -9.70
CA GLN A 300 32.55 9.82 -10.55
C GLN A 300 32.91 8.36 -10.61
N THR A 301 31.91 7.52 -10.45
CA THR A 301 32.00 6.06 -10.64
C THR A 301 30.97 5.62 -11.67
N THR A 302 31.35 4.65 -12.51
CA THR A 302 30.44 4.02 -13.48
C THR A 302 30.43 2.52 -13.22
N GLU A 303 29.25 1.93 -13.09
CA GLU A 303 29.05 0.51 -12.87
C GLU A 303 28.05 -0.04 -13.87
N ASP A 304 28.43 -1.04 -14.63
CA ASP A 304 27.54 -1.84 -15.46
C ASP A 304 27.31 -3.18 -14.76
N ARG A 305 26.05 -3.53 -14.50
CA ARG A 305 25.66 -4.61 -13.61
C ARG A 305 24.69 -5.58 -14.31
N HIS A 306 25.03 -6.86 -14.28
CA HIS A 306 24.14 -7.95 -14.65
C HIS A 306 23.68 -8.66 -13.38
N LEU A 307 22.46 -8.44 -12.98
CA LEU A 307 21.84 -9.05 -11.79
C LEU A 307 21.13 -10.34 -12.15
N LEU A 308 21.40 -11.40 -11.39
CA LEU A 308 20.59 -12.62 -11.28
C LEU A 308 20.17 -12.79 -9.83
N LEU A 309 18.87 -12.64 -9.56
CA LEU A 309 18.27 -12.85 -8.26
C LEU A 309 17.43 -14.13 -8.30
N ARG A 310 17.66 -15.03 -7.34
CA ARG A 310 16.83 -16.21 -7.08
C ARG A 310 16.30 -16.11 -5.66
N GLN A 311 14.98 -16.21 -5.54
CA GLN A 311 14.30 -16.10 -4.27
C GLN A 311 13.32 -17.25 -4.14
N ASP A 312 13.44 -18.01 -3.07
CA ASP A 312 12.49 -19.02 -2.67
C ASP A 312 11.92 -18.61 -1.30
N ALA A 313 10.61 -18.57 -1.15
CA ALA A 313 9.96 -18.19 0.10
C ALA A 313 8.75 -19.07 0.39
N PHE A 314 8.71 -19.63 1.57
CA PHE A 314 7.61 -20.40 2.13
C PHE A 314 7.05 -19.66 3.33
N SER A 315 5.72 -19.60 3.47
CA SER A 315 5.05 -19.02 4.62
C SER A 315 3.88 -19.88 5.04
N LEU A 316 3.71 -20.05 6.36
CA LEU A 316 2.59 -20.72 6.99
C LEU A 316 2.10 -19.86 8.14
N ASP A 317 0.80 -19.53 8.12
CA ASP A 317 0.13 -18.74 9.14
C ASP A 317 -1.09 -19.49 9.67
N TYR A 318 -1.22 -19.57 10.98
CA TYR A 318 -2.45 -19.98 11.67
C TYR A 318 -2.89 -18.89 12.63
N ASN A 319 -4.17 -18.56 12.58
CA ASN A 319 -4.76 -17.59 13.48
C ASN A 319 -6.12 -18.08 14.02
N HIS A 320 -6.25 -18.06 15.34
CA HIS A 320 -7.51 -18.28 16.05
C HIS A 320 -7.93 -16.99 16.73
N ARG A 321 -9.11 -16.46 16.41
CA ARG A 321 -9.62 -15.18 16.90
C ARG A 321 -11.03 -15.31 17.44
N ILE A 322 -11.26 -14.75 18.62
CA ILE A 322 -12.59 -14.54 19.21
C ILE A 322 -12.80 -13.02 19.28
N ASN A 323 -13.93 -12.52 18.75
CA ASN A 323 -14.21 -11.08 18.72
C ASN A 323 -15.61 -10.78 19.24
N ALA A 324 -15.82 -10.96 20.55
CA ALA A 324 -17.07 -10.69 21.25
C ALA A 324 -17.08 -9.26 21.84
N GLU A 325 -18.25 -8.77 22.28
CA GLU A 325 -18.41 -7.41 22.85
C GLU A 325 -17.64 -7.21 24.16
N SER A 326 -17.46 -8.25 24.97
CA SER A 326 -16.76 -8.17 26.26
C SER A 326 -15.39 -8.81 26.27
N HIS A 327 -15.06 -9.57 25.25
CA HIS A 327 -13.82 -10.33 25.16
C HIS A 327 -13.32 -10.40 23.73
N TYR A 328 -12.04 -10.06 23.55
CA TYR A 328 -11.30 -10.35 22.34
C TYR A 328 -10.11 -11.25 22.67
N GLY A 329 -9.95 -12.31 21.91
CA GLY A 329 -8.81 -13.21 21.99
C GLY A 329 -8.24 -13.46 20.61
N ASN A 330 -6.91 -13.43 20.48
CA ASN A 330 -6.21 -13.71 19.24
C ASN A 330 -4.95 -14.54 19.53
N ILE A 331 -4.82 -15.68 18.87
CA ILE A 331 -3.63 -16.53 18.93
C ILE A 331 -3.11 -16.67 17.50
N VAL A 332 -1.84 -16.38 17.31
CA VAL A 332 -1.17 -16.43 16.00
C VAL A 332 0.07 -17.30 16.09
N VAL A 333 0.26 -18.15 15.10
CA VAL A 333 1.51 -18.88 14.87
C VAL A 333 1.90 -18.70 13.42
N LYS A 334 3.12 -18.20 13.19
CA LYS A 334 3.70 -18.02 11.85
C LYS A 334 5.01 -18.76 11.74
N ALA A 335 5.27 -19.32 10.56
CA ALA A 335 6.53 -19.92 10.20
C ALA A 335 6.87 -19.51 8.77
N ASP A 336 7.94 -18.75 8.63
CA ASP A 336 8.46 -18.30 7.35
C ASP A 336 9.85 -18.91 7.13
N ALA A 337 10.11 -19.37 5.92
CA ALA A 337 11.43 -19.81 5.50
C ALA A 337 11.73 -19.24 4.12
N SER A 338 12.88 -18.62 3.95
CA SER A 338 13.29 -18.07 2.67
C SER A 338 14.75 -18.36 2.36
N GLN A 339 15.07 -18.32 1.08
CA GLN A 339 16.44 -18.29 0.60
C GLN A 339 16.54 -17.30 -0.55
N ASP A 340 17.39 -16.29 -0.36
CA ASP A 340 17.72 -15.30 -1.36
C ASP A 340 19.15 -15.49 -1.84
N ASP A 341 19.33 -15.75 -3.15
CA ASP A 341 20.61 -15.83 -3.82
C ASP A 341 20.72 -14.65 -4.80
N GLY A 342 21.54 -13.67 -4.49
CA GLY A 342 21.86 -12.54 -5.37
C GLY A 342 23.24 -12.69 -6.00
N LEU A 343 23.29 -12.76 -7.32
CA LEU A 343 24.52 -12.75 -8.11
C LEU A 343 24.56 -11.47 -8.94
N THR A 344 25.67 -10.72 -8.84
CA THR A 344 25.92 -9.53 -9.66
C THR A 344 27.26 -9.66 -10.34
N ASP A 345 27.24 -9.66 -11.67
CA ASP A 345 28.42 -9.58 -12.49
C ASP A 345 28.63 -8.13 -12.93
N TYR A 346 29.85 -7.62 -12.75
CA TYR A 346 30.29 -6.30 -13.15
C TYR A 346 31.18 -6.39 -14.40
N THR A 347 31.21 -5.37 -15.23
CA THR A 347 31.97 -5.37 -16.51
C THR A 347 33.48 -5.50 -16.35
N ASP A 348 34.02 -5.24 -15.19
CA ASP A 348 35.44 -5.45 -14.85
C ASP A 348 35.83 -6.90 -14.56
N GLY A 349 34.88 -7.83 -14.72
CA GLY A 349 35.08 -9.26 -14.44
C GLY A 349 34.92 -9.63 -12.96
N LEU A 350 34.44 -8.71 -12.15
CA LEU A 350 34.12 -8.94 -10.74
C LEU A 350 32.74 -9.56 -10.61
N THR A 351 32.62 -10.60 -9.80
CA THR A 351 31.36 -11.26 -9.46
C THR A 351 31.13 -11.22 -7.96
N GLN A 352 30.02 -10.63 -7.52
CA GLN A 352 29.54 -10.66 -6.16
C GLN A 352 28.38 -11.64 -6.03
N LYS A 353 28.48 -12.57 -5.06
CA LYS A 353 27.39 -13.46 -4.70
C LYS A 353 27.06 -13.32 -3.23
N ILE A 354 25.78 -13.08 -2.92
CA ILE A 354 25.22 -13.05 -1.57
C ILE A 354 24.14 -14.11 -1.48
N THR A 355 24.20 -14.96 -0.45
CA THR A 355 23.22 -16.00 -0.17
C THR A 355 22.72 -15.82 1.26
N THR A 356 21.41 -15.68 1.43
CA THR A 356 20.78 -15.47 2.74
C THR A 356 19.63 -16.45 2.93
N PRO A 357 19.88 -17.66 3.47
CA PRO A 357 18.81 -18.50 4.02
C PRO A 357 18.32 -17.92 5.34
N GLU A 358 17.01 -17.85 5.50
CA GLU A 358 16.35 -17.28 6.67
C GLU A 358 15.20 -18.17 7.13
N VAL A 359 15.06 -18.32 8.45
CA VAL A 359 13.90 -18.98 9.09
C VAL A 359 13.39 -18.08 10.20
N ASN A 360 12.11 -17.76 10.15
CA ASN A 360 11.42 -16.93 11.15
C ASN A 360 10.25 -17.72 11.74
N LEU A 361 10.17 -17.78 13.05
CA LEU A 361 9.07 -18.40 13.80
C LEU A 361 8.50 -17.35 14.75
N THR A 362 7.20 -17.08 14.66
CA THR A 362 6.49 -16.14 15.53
C THR A 362 5.31 -16.84 16.19
N ALA A 363 5.22 -16.71 17.51
CA ALA A 363 4.04 -17.10 18.28
C ALA A 363 3.54 -15.88 19.06
N ALA A 364 2.26 -15.56 18.96
CA ALA A 364 1.68 -14.42 19.66
C ALA A 364 0.33 -14.72 20.24
N ILE A 365 0.03 -14.07 21.35
CA ILE A 365 -1.28 -14.09 22.01
C ILE A 365 -1.68 -12.66 22.37
N ASN A 366 -2.93 -12.31 22.08
CA ASN A 366 -3.56 -11.08 22.51
C ASN A 366 -4.88 -11.40 23.18
N GLN A 367 -5.12 -10.86 24.39
CA GLN A 367 -6.33 -11.03 25.15
C GLN A 367 -6.82 -9.68 25.64
N THR A 368 -8.06 -9.33 25.32
CA THR A 368 -8.70 -8.09 25.78
C THR A 368 -9.99 -8.43 26.51
N TYR A 369 -10.13 -7.96 27.72
CA TYR A 369 -11.32 -8.14 28.57
C TYR A 369 -11.94 -6.80 28.93
N THR A 370 -13.25 -6.72 28.79
CA THR A 370 -14.03 -5.56 29.21
C THR A 370 -14.74 -5.87 30.52
N LEU A 371 -14.39 -5.15 31.57
CA LEU A 371 -14.89 -5.32 32.94
C LEU A 371 -15.60 -4.02 33.39
N GLY A 372 -16.87 -3.87 33.04
CA GLY A 372 -17.64 -2.65 33.29
C GLY A 372 -17.03 -1.44 32.57
N ARG A 373 -16.50 -0.46 33.33
CA ARG A 373 -15.82 0.74 32.77
C ARG A 373 -14.34 0.51 32.47
N ASN A 374 -13.79 -0.64 32.82
CA ASN A 374 -12.39 -0.96 32.60
C ASN A 374 -12.24 -1.87 31.38
N THR A 375 -11.10 -1.75 30.71
CA THR A 375 -10.64 -2.69 29.68
C THR A 375 -9.20 -3.03 30.00
N VAL A 376 -8.87 -4.32 29.99
CA VAL A 376 -7.51 -4.81 30.19
C VAL A 376 -7.14 -5.59 28.94
N GLU A 377 -5.99 -5.24 28.36
CA GLU A 377 -5.42 -5.94 27.23
C GLU A 377 -4.03 -6.46 27.59
N TRP A 378 -3.79 -7.73 27.30
CA TRP A 378 -2.49 -8.37 27.44
C TRP A 378 -2.07 -8.92 26.09
N LYS A 379 -0.89 -8.52 25.63
CA LYS A 379 -0.26 -9.04 24.42
C LYS A 379 1.08 -9.65 24.78
N SER A 380 1.40 -10.75 24.13
CA SER A 380 2.71 -11.41 24.25
C SER A 380 3.11 -11.96 22.89
N THR A 381 4.36 -11.72 22.51
CA THR A 381 4.96 -12.21 21.26
C THR A 381 6.30 -12.87 21.59
N LEU A 382 6.57 -13.97 20.95
CA LEU A 382 7.85 -14.67 20.95
C LEU A 382 8.27 -14.89 19.50
N ASP A 383 9.44 -14.39 19.14
CA ASP A 383 10.04 -14.54 17.82
C ASP A 383 11.38 -15.26 17.91
N TYR A 384 11.63 -16.13 16.96
CA TYR A 384 12.93 -16.72 16.70
C TYR A 384 13.29 -16.52 15.24
N ASN A 385 14.41 -15.88 14.98
CA ASN A 385 14.94 -15.65 13.64
C ASN A 385 16.32 -16.29 13.53
N TYR A 386 16.56 -16.98 12.43
CA TYR A 386 17.84 -17.60 12.11
C TYR A 386 18.25 -17.24 10.69
N THR A 387 19.51 -16.80 10.49
CA THR A 387 20.11 -16.63 9.17
C THR A 387 21.52 -17.22 9.12
N LYS A 388 21.92 -17.60 7.92
CA LYS A 388 23.29 -18.00 7.61
C LYS A 388 23.75 -17.27 6.34
N ASP A 389 24.18 -16.04 6.52
CA ASP A 389 24.52 -15.14 5.44
C ASP A 389 25.90 -15.47 4.89
N LYS A 390 26.02 -15.60 3.56
CA LYS A 390 27.27 -15.84 2.86
C LYS A 390 27.53 -14.74 1.85
N PHE A 391 28.71 -14.18 1.91
CA PHE A 391 29.22 -13.20 0.96
C PHE A 391 30.45 -13.75 0.25
N ASN A 392 30.41 -13.78 -1.09
CA ASN A 392 31.54 -14.22 -1.91
C ASN A 392 31.83 -13.19 -2.99
N LEU A 393 33.07 -12.81 -3.13
CA LEU A 393 33.60 -11.93 -4.16
C LEU A 393 34.69 -12.67 -4.93
N THR A 394 34.53 -12.79 -6.25
CA THR A 394 35.45 -13.51 -7.12
C THR A 394 35.79 -12.70 -8.35
N HIS A 395 36.98 -12.87 -8.92
CA HIS A 395 37.36 -12.35 -10.22
C HIS A 395 37.35 -13.47 -11.27
N GLN A 396 36.84 -13.18 -12.46
CA GLN A 396 36.85 -14.13 -13.58
C GLN A 396 38.22 -14.25 -14.26
N ASN A 397 39.09 -13.23 -14.09
CA ASN A 397 40.44 -13.22 -14.66
C ASN A 397 41.49 -12.95 -13.58
N ASP A 398 42.56 -13.75 -13.53
CA ASP A 398 43.73 -13.58 -12.65
C ASP A 398 44.59 -12.36 -13.01
N SER A 399 44.07 -11.32 -13.64
CA SER A 399 44.84 -10.14 -13.98
C SER A 399 45.22 -9.38 -12.70
N ALA A 400 46.52 -9.32 -12.41
CA ALA A 400 47.16 -8.66 -11.28
C ALA A 400 46.95 -7.16 -11.12
N SER A 401 46.00 -6.58 -11.87
CA SER A 401 45.63 -5.18 -11.85
C SER A 401 44.40 -4.84 -11.00
N ALA A 402 43.80 -5.83 -10.32
CA ALA A 402 42.58 -5.62 -9.59
C ALA A 402 42.84 -5.04 -8.19
N THR A 403 42.38 -3.83 -7.94
CA THR A 403 42.38 -3.18 -6.61
C THR A 403 41.50 -3.91 -5.59
N LEU A 404 40.63 -4.81 -6.05
CA LEU A 404 39.69 -5.58 -5.22
C LEU A 404 40.09 -7.07 -5.22
N HIS A 405 40.50 -7.56 -4.05
CA HIS A 405 40.89 -8.97 -3.88
C HIS A 405 39.67 -9.89 -3.67
N PRO A 406 39.76 -11.19 -4.05
CA PRO A 406 38.78 -12.19 -3.68
C PRO A 406 38.51 -12.16 -2.18
N TYR A 407 37.23 -12.27 -1.81
CA TYR A 407 36.82 -12.20 -0.42
C TYR A 407 35.67 -13.18 -0.17
N SER A 408 35.69 -13.89 0.94
CA SER A 408 34.60 -14.77 1.35
C SER A 408 34.35 -14.60 2.84
N ASP A 409 33.09 -14.49 3.20
CA ASP A 409 32.65 -14.35 4.58
C ASP A 409 31.35 -15.11 4.80
N GLU A 410 31.19 -15.68 6.01
CA GLU A 410 29.99 -16.40 6.41
C GLU A 410 29.60 -16.00 7.83
N LEU A 411 28.38 -15.49 8.02
CA LEU A 411 27.84 -15.11 9.31
C LEU A 411 26.62 -15.97 9.66
N THR A 412 26.69 -16.68 10.76
CA THR A 412 25.54 -17.39 11.32
C THR A 412 24.96 -16.56 12.45
N ASN A 413 23.65 -16.27 12.36
CA ASN A 413 22.98 -15.37 13.26
C ASN A 413 21.72 -16.01 13.84
N ASN A 414 21.49 -15.79 15.13
CA ASN A 414 20.27 -16.18 15.82
C ASN A 414 19.75 -14.99 16.61
N LEU A 415 18.48 -14.67 16.43
CA LEU A 415 17.81 -13.62 17.20
C LEU A 415 16.59 -14.20 17.91
N TRP A 416 16.63 -14.20 19.24
CA TRP A 416 15.46 -14.43 20.08
C TRP A 416 14.89 -13.10 20.52
N HIS A 417 13.61 -12.90 20.33
CA HIS A 417 12.90 -11.72 20.79
C HIS A 417 11.64 -12.14 21.56
N THR A 418 11.39 -11.48 22.67
CA THR A 418 10.12 -11.59 23.37
C THR A 418 9.62 -10.22 23.78
N SER A 419 8.33 -9.98 23.59
CA SER A 419 7.66 -8.74 23.97
C SER A 419 6.37 -9.03 24.73
N HIS A 420 6.18 -8.36 25.86
CA HIS A 420 5.01 -8.45 26.69
C HIS A 420 4.44 -7.05 26.93
N SER A 421 3.17 -6.85 26.65
CA SER A 421 2.47 -5.57 26.83
C SER A 421 1.23 -5.78 27.67
N LEU A 422 1.07 -5.01 28.73
CA LEU A 422 -0.14 -4.93 29.53
C LEU A 422 -0.70 -3.52 29.42
N SER A 423 -1.90 -3.39 28.88
CA SER A 423 -2.62 -2.12 28.80
C SER A 423 -3.87 -2.18 29.66
N TRP A 424 -4.17 -1.12 30.36
CA TRP A 424 -5.43 -0.98 31.09
C TRP A 424 -6.05 0.38 30.83
N ASN A 425 -7.28 0.35 30.37
CA ASN A 425 -8.09 1.53 30.06
C ASN A 425 -9.22 1.65 31.06
N ARG A 426 -9.54 2.89 31.45
CA ARG A 426 -10.70 3.20 32.27
C ARG A 426 -11.39 4.47 31.81
N GLN A 427 -12.70 4.37 31.67
CA GLN A 427 -13.54 5.48 31.25
C GLN A 427 -14.18 6.20 32.45
N TYR A 428 -14.04 7.54 32.46
CA TYR A 428 -14.65 8.44 33.44
C TYR A 428 -15.48 9.51 32.69
N GLY A 429 -16.72 9.16 32.33
CA GLY A 429 -17.55 10.04 31.51
C GLY A 429 -16.92 10.26 30.11
N LYS A 430 -16.54 11.51 29.81
CA LYS A 430 -15.87 11.92 28.55
C LYS A 430 -14.34 11.72 28.59
N TRP A 431 -13.78 11.45 29.76
CA TRP A 431 -12.37 11.22 29.94
C TRP A 431 -12.04 9.73 29.93
N HIS A 432 -10.93 9.39 29.30
CA HIS A 432 -10.39 8.05 29.24
C HIS A 432 -8.94 8.09 29.68
N ASN A 433 -8.58 7.15 30.53
CA ASN A 433 -7.19 6.92 30.93
C ASN A 433 -6.76 5.57 30.38
N ASP A 434 -5.72 5.54 29.58
CA ASP A 434 -5.12 4.34 28.99
C ASP A 434 -3.65 4.30 29.40
N ASN A 435 -3.25 3.22 30.09
CA ASN A 435 -1.88 3.05 30.55
C ASN A 435 -1.33 1.75 29.97
N ARG A 436 -0.10 1.81 29.48
CA ARG A 436 0.60 0.65 28.94
C ARG A 436 1.94 0.46 29.64
N LEU A 437 2.20 -0.77 30.04
CA LEU A 437 3.51 -1.28 30.43
C LEU A 437 3.96 -2.26 29.37
N GLN A 438 5.18 -2.09 28.84
CA GLN A 438 5.77 -2.99 27.86
C GLN A 438 7.16 -3.43 28.33
N LEU A 439 7.44 -4.71 28.20
CA LEU A 439 8.73 -5.33 28.50
C LEU A 439 9.18 -6.11 27.26
N GLU A 440 10.40 -5.89 26.84
CA GLU A 440 11.02 -6.56 25.69
C GLU A 440 12.41 -7.05 26.04
N ALA A 441 12.77 -8.19 25.48
CA ALA A 441 14.12 -8.72 25.53
C ALA A 441 14.49 -9.26 24.15
N GLU A 442 15.65 -8.83 23.66
CA GLU A 442 16.28 -9.32 22.45
C GLU A 442 17.62 -9.98 22.79
N ASN A 443 17.89 -11.11 22.19
CA ASN A 443 19.18 -11.78 22.30
C ASN A 443 19.67 -12.13 20.89
N LEU A 444 20.60 -11.33 20.38
CA LEU A 444 21.23 -11.50 19.09
C LEU A 444 22.61 -12.17 19.27
N ASN A 445 22.75 -13.38 18.79
CA ASN A 445 24.04 -14.03 18.63
C ASN A 445 24.53 -13.89 17.19
N VAL A 446 25.64 -13.22 16.98
CA VAL A 446 26.25 -12.97 15.66
C VAL A 446 27.78 -13.06 15.80
N ALA A 447 28.46 -13.73 14.86
CA ALA A 447 29.92 -13.90 14.86
C ALA A 447 30.44 -14.49 16.19
N HIS A 448 29.66 -15.39 16.83
CA HIS A 448 29.92 -15.99 18.15
C HIS A 448 29.86 -15.01 19.34
N GLU A 449 29.45 -13.77 19.10
CA GLU A 449 29.20 -12.77 20.16
C GLU A 449 27.71 -12.68 20.50
N ASN A 450 27.45 -12.56 21.81
CA ASN A 450 26.09 -12.50 22.33
C ASN A 450 25.72 -11.08 22.73
N ASN A 451 24.77 -10.50 22.04
CA ASN A 451 24.29 -9.12 22.23
C ASN A 451 22.88 -9.14 22.80
N VAL A 452 22.72 -8.68 24.04
CA VAL A 452 21.40 -8.65 24.70
C VAL A 452 20.93 -7.20 24.88
N LEU A 453 19.69 -6.95 24.47
CA LEU A 453 18.95 -5.71 24.71
C LEU A 453 17.76 -6.01 25.62
N LEU A 454 17.69 -5.31 26.73
CA LEU A 454 16.52 -5.32 27.61
C LEU A 454 15.83 -3.95 27.52
N GLN A 455 14.52 -3.94 27.35
CA GLN A 455 13.75 -2.73 27.25
C GLN A 455 12.51 -2.79 28.14
N GLY A 456 12.26 -1.71 28.89
CA GLY A 456 11.02 -1.49 29.63
C GLY A 456 10.42 -0.14 29.28
N ALA A 457 9.15 -0.09 28.94
CA ALA A 457 8.46 1.14 28.61
C ALA A 457 7.19 1.33 29.44
N LEU A 458 6.99 2.55 29.95
CA LEU A 458 5.75 2.98 30.58
C LEU A 458 5.15 4.10 29.75
N ALA A 459 3.91 3.92 29.31
CA ALA A 459 3.22 4.84 28.43
C ALA A 459 1.79 5.14 28.96
N PRO A 460 1.63 6.05 29.91
CA PRO A 460 0.31 6.53 30.30
C PRO A 460 -0.27 7.43 29.22
N SER A 461 -1.57 7.37 29.00
CA SER A 461 -2.30 8.22 28.07
C SER A 461 -3.60 8.69 28.70
N CYS A 462 -3.93 9.95 28.52
CA CYS A 462 -5.20 10.52 28.91
C CYS A 462 -5.84 11.16 27.70
N TYR A 463 -7.10 10.84 27.42
CA TYR A 463 -7.81 11.48 26.34
C TYR A 463 -9.24 11.88 26.74
N TYR A 464 -9.64 13.04 26.23
CA TYR A 464 -11.00 13.55 26.29
C TYR A 464 -11.70 13.27 24.97
N LYS A 465 -12.95 12.78 25.01
CA LYS A 465 -13.78 12.52 23.85
C LYS A 465 -15.22 12.92 24.12
N ASP A 466 -15.77 13.77 23.26
CA ASP A 466 -17.21 14.01 23.15
C ASP A 466 -17.68 13.89 21.69
N GLU A 467 -18.82 14.47 21.33
CA GLU A 467 -19.37 14.39 19.97
C GLU A 467 -18.46 15.07 18.93
N ASP A 468 -17.84 16.21 19.31
CA ASP A 468 -17.08 17.04 18.38
C ASP A 468 -15.56 17.00 18.63
N TRP A 469 -15.14 16.84 19.89
CA TRP A 469 -13.75 17.00 20.27
C TRP A 469 -13.10 15.69 20.71
N ARG A 470 -11.83 15.53 20.31
CA ARG A 470 -10.91 14.50 20.80
C ARG A 470 -9.57 15.15 21.09
N ILE A 471 -9.14 15.05 22.34
CA ILE A 471 -7.87 15.61 22.79
C ILE A 471 -7.13 14.52 23.54
N SER A 472 -5.93 14.16 23.13
CA SER A 472 -5.11 13.18 23.83
C SER A 472 -3.75 13.73 24.20
N PHE A 473 -3.26 13.30 25.35
CA PHE A 473 -1.91 13.51 25.84
C PHE A 473 -1.33 12.15 26.21
N SER A 474 -0.23 11.74 25.56
CA SER A 474 0.34 10.40 25.66
C SER A 474 1.86 10.49 25.84
N PRO A 475 2.35 10.78 27.07
CA PRO A 475 3.76 10.69 27.37
C PRO A 475 4.19 9.22 27.47
N SER A 476 5.46 8.94 27.23
CA SER A 476 6.05 7.64 27.52
C SER A 476 7.52 7.77 27.87
N ILE A 477 8.01 6.80 28.60
CA ILE A 477 9.41 6.70 28.98
C ILE A 477 9.87 5.25 28.72
N THR A 478 10.98 5.13 28.00
CA THR A 478 11.56 3.83 27.68
C THR A 478 12.96 3.74 28.30
N LEU A 479 13.20 2.69 29.07
CA LEU A 479 14.51 2.32 29.57
C LEU A 479 15.08 1.22 28.68
N LYS A 480 16.24 1.44 28.05
CA LYS A 480 16.98 0.46 27.25
C LYS A 480 18.33 0.14 27.89
N ARG A 481 18.64 -1.16 28.02
CA ARG A 481 19.93 -1.63 28.52
C ARG A 481 20.61 -2.51 27.48
N PHE A 482 21.71 -2.05 26.94
CA PHE A 482 22.60 -2.78 26.04
C PHE A 482 23.68 -3.47 26.88
N THR A 483 23.62 -4.80 27.00
CA THR A 483 24.51 -5.50 27.93
C THR A 483 25.95 -5.55 27.44
N HIS A 484 26.18 -5.77 26.14
CA HIS A 484 27.51 -5.81 25.53
C HIS A 484 28.26 -4.48 25.68
N GLN A 485 27.56 -3.34 25.41
CA GLN A 485 28.14 -2.01 25.55
C GLN A 485 28.09 -1.47 27.00
N GLY A 486 27.52 -2.23 27.94
CA GLY A 486 27.37 -1.81 29.34
C GLY A 486 26.52 -0.55 29.56
N SER A 487 25.75 -0.14 28.57
CA SER A 487 25.05 1.15 28.53
C SER A 487 23.59 1.00 28.90
N THR A 488 23.09 1.93 29.72
CA THR A 488 21.67 2.07 30.06
C THR A 488 21.20 3.45 29.66
N LEU A 489 20.12 3.52 28.88
CA LEU A 489 19.59 4.73 28.28
C LEU A 489 18.13 4.94 28.69
N LEU A 490 17.81 6.17 29.07
CA LEU A 490 16.44 6.62 29.30
C LEU A 490 16.01 7.47 28.11
N LEU A 491 14.91 7.07 27.45
CA LEU A 491 14.40 7.67 26.23
C LEU A 491 12.97 8.21 26.47
N PRO A 492 12.83 9.51 26.75
CA PRO A 492 11.53 10.13 26.89
C PRO A 492 10.87 10.31 25.52
N GLN A 493 9.57 10.10 25.47
CA GLN A 493 8.73 10.30 24.28
C GLN A 493 7.39 10.90 24.70
N GLY A 494 6.65 11.45 23.77
CA GLY A 494 5.31 11.93 24.07
C GLY A 494 4.61 12.53 22.88
N SER A 495 3.29 12.52 22.93
CA SER A 495 2.48 13.15 21.90
C SER A 495 1.25 13.84 22.45
N VAL A 496 0.85 14.91 21.75
CA VAL A 496 -0.42 15.62 21.92
C VAL A 496 -1.17 15.50 20.61
N TYR A 497 -2.43 15.11 20.66
CA TYR A 497 -3.30 15.07 19.50
C TYR A 497 -4.61 15.77 19.81
N ILE A 498 -5.05 16.63 18.91
CA ILE A 498 -6.30 17.36 19.00
C ILE A 498 -7.04 17.13 17.69
N ASN A 499 -8.30 16.68 17.75
CA ASN A 499 -9.19 16.60 16.60
C ASN A 499 -10.51 17.29 16.93
N ARG A 500 -11.07 17.99 15.97
CA ARG A 500 -12.41 18.54 16.03
C ARG A 500 -13.20 18.17 14.80
N ASP A 501 -14.34 17.54 15.03
CA ASP A 501 -15.32 17.20 14.01
C ASP A 501 -16.36 18.32 13.87
N TYR A 502 -16.76 18.63 12.65
CA TYR A 502 -17.89 19.52 12.34
C TYR A 502 -18.99 18.68 11.69
N GLY A 503 -19.71 17.96 12.54
CA GLY A 503 -20.63 16.91 12.10
C GLY A 503 -19.93 15.90 11.21
N ASN A 504 -20.65 15.36 10.24
CA ASN A 504 -20.13 14.32 9.33
C ASN A 504 -19.43 14.87 8.06
N ARG A 505 -19.16 16.18 7.98
CA ARG A 505 -18.68 16.80 6.74
C ARG A 505 -17.22 17.15 6.76
N SER A 506 -16.71 17.62 7.86
CA SER A 506 -15.32 18.06 7.96
C SER A 506 -14.75 17.80 9.33
N ASN A 507 -13.45 17.63 9.40
CA ASN A 507 -12.68 17.65 10.62
C ASN A 507 -11.32 18.30 10.38
N TRP A 508 -10.71 18.79 11.44
CA TRP A 508 -9.30 19.10 11.46
C TRP A 508 -8.62 18.38 12.62
N ASN A 509 -7.35 18.09 12.44
CA ASN A 509 -6.52 17.52 13.47
C ASN A 509 -5.17 18.23 13.55
N LEU A 510 -4.63 18.29 14.76
CA LEU A 510 -3.32 18.79 15.07
C LEU A 510 -2.61 17.73 15.91
N SER A 511 -1.39 17.37 15.53
CA SER A 511 -0.55 16.50 16.35
C SER A 511 0.82 17.13 16.57
N LEU A 512 1.35 16.94 17.77
CA LEU A 512 2.72 17.26 18.16
C LEU A 512 3.30 16.01 18.81
N SER A 513 4.45 15.54 18.36
CA SER A 513 5.11 14.38 18.93
C SER A 513 6.60 14.61 19.09
N TYR A 514 7.13 14.21 20.24
CA TYR A 514 8.55 14.13 20.53
C TYR A 514 8.92 12.65 20.67
N ASN A 515 9.97 12.24 19.98
CA ASN A 515 10.46 10.88 20.02
C ASN A 515 11.98 10.86 20.18
N GLU A 516 12.48 9.95 21.01
CA GLU A 516 13.90 9.65 21.13
C GLU A 516 14.14 8.16 20.86
N SER A 517 15.13 7.86 20.01
CA SER A 517 15.49 6.51 19.57
C SER A 517 17.00 6.32 19.56
N THR A 518 17.43 5.06 19.42
CA THR A 518 18.83 4.66 19.32
C THR A 518 19.06 3.90 18.03
N SER A 519 20.33 3.75 17.63
CA SER A 519 20.73 2.87 16.52
C SER A 519 20.29 1.43 16.72
N ALA A 520 20.11 0.72 15.61
CA ALA A 520 19.73 -0.69 15.55
C ALA A 520 20.96 -1.63 15.58
N TRP A 521 20.73 -2.93 15.76
CA TRP A 521 21.79 -3.93 15.84
C TRP A 521 22.71 -4.01 14.61
N ASN A 522 22.17 -3.78 13.40
CA ASN A 522 22.99 -3.77 12.19
C ASN A 522 24.10 -2.69 12.19
N GLU A 523 23.98 -1.69 13.05
CA GLU A 523 25.00 -0.65 13.21
C GLU A 523 25.95 -0.89 14.39
N LEU A 524 25.53 -1.70 15.37
CA LEU A 524 26.20 -1.83 16.67
C LEU A 524 26.92 -3.17 16.88
N ALA A 525 26.42 -4.26 16.27
CA ALA A 525 26.81 -5.61 16.71
C ALA A 525 28.12 -6.13 16.08
N ILE A 526 28.54 -5.63 14.93
CA ILE A 526 29.79 -6.04 14.26
C ILE A 526 30.68 -4.82 14.07
N SER A 527 31.84 -4.83 14.69
CA SER A 527 32.74 -3.67 14.78
C SER A 527 33.28 -3.20 13.43
N HIS A 528 33.61 -4.10 12.52
CA HIS A 528 34.12 -3.81 11.18
C HIS A 528 33.63 -4.87 10.22
N ARG A 529 32.95 -4.47 9.13
CA ARG A 529 32.41 -5.42 8.15
C ARG A 529 32.38 -4.85 6.75
N ARG A 530 32.49 -5.73 5.77
CA ARG A 530 32.20 -5.46 4.37
C ARG A 530 30.70 -5.68 4.13
N THR A 531 30.01 -4.73 3.52
CA THR A 531 28.56 -4.84 3.26
C THR A 531 28.25 -5.18 1.82
N ASP A 532 29.11 -4.78 0.89
CA ASP A 532 29.08 -5.15 -0.53
C ASP A 532 30.50 -5.21 -1.10
N TYR A 533 30.64 -5.35 -2.42
CA TYR A 533 31.94 -5.57 -3.06
C TYR A 533 32.96 -4.44 -2.82
N ARG A 534 32.55 -3.23 -2.47
CA ARG A 534 33.43 -2.08 -2.22
C ARG A 534 33.09 -1.25 -0.98
N THR A 535 32.05 -1.62 -0.24
CA THR A 535 31.60 -0.84 0.93
C THR A 535 32.01 -1.52 2.24
N TRP A 536 32.70 -0.77 3.07
CA TRP A 536 33.07 -1.13 4.42
C TRP A 536 32.34 -0.26 5.43
N MET A 537 31.96 -0.80 6.55
CA MET A 537 31.27 -0.11 7.62
C MET A 537 31.89 -0.42 8.98
N ASP A 538 32.22 0.62 9.72
CA ASP A 538 32.67 0.54 11.11
C ASP A 538 31.52 0.82 12.05
N ALA A 539 31.34 -0.03 13.07
CA ALA A 539 30.40 0.24 14.13
C ALA A 539 30.90 1.37 15.05
N PRO A 540 29.99 2.15 15.65
CA PRO A 540 30.38 3.15 16.64
C PRO A 540 30.80 2.48 17.97
N ASP A 541 31.76 3.08 18.67
CA ASP A 541 32.16 2.74 20.04
C ASP A 541 31.18 3.28 21.11
N PHE A 542 30.07 3.85 20.70
CA PHE A 542 29.01 4.45 21.50
C PHE A 542 27.64 4.16 20.87
N ILE A 543 26.56 4.42 21.60
CA ILE A 543 25.22 4.23 21.07
C ILE A 543 24.69 5.58 20.52
N PRO A 544 24.59 5.73 19.19
CA PRO A 544 24.00 6.91 18.58
C PRO A 544 22.54 7.10 19.00
N ARG A 545 22.18 8.36 19.26
CA ARG A 545 20.82 8.77 19.62
C ARG A 545 20.25 9.72 18.60
N THR A 546 18.99 9.54 18.28
CA THR A 546 18.21 10.43 17.44
C THR A 546 17.02 10.94 18.21
N ARG A 547 16.83 12.26 18.22
CA ARG A 547 15.67 12.96 18.80
C ARG A 547 14.88 13.59 17.67
N SER A 548 13.58 13.53 17.73
CA SER A 548 12.72 14.16 16.73
C SER A 548 11.54 14.87 17.35
N LEU A 549 11.23 16.05 16.83
CA LEU A 549 10.00 16.78 17.10
C LEU A 549 9.23 16.88 15.81
N LEU A 550 8.02 16.33 15.78
CA LEU A 550 7.12 16.35 14.64
C LEU A 550 5.85 17.09 14.99
N SER A 551 5.46 18.05 14.17
CA SER A 551 4.17 18.73 14.22
C SER A 551 3.41 18.46 12.93
N SER A 552 2.12 18.13 12.99
CA SER A 552 1.30 18.02 11.78
C SER A 552 -0.09 18.59 11.99
N PHE A 553 -0.61 19.25 10.95
CA PHE A 553 -1.97 19.75 10.86
C PHE A 553 -2.64 19.09 9.66
N GLY A 554 -3.85 18.56 9.85
CA GLY A 554 -4.68 17.98 8.82
C GLY A 554 -6.07 18.60 8.79
N TYR A 555 -6.65 18.74 7.59
CA TYR A 555 -8.04 19.15 7.39
C TYR A 555 -8.69 18.25 6.33
N ASN A 556 -9.80 17.64 6.69
CA ASN A 556 -10.61 16.79 5.81
C ASN A 556 -11.96 17.44 5.56
N TYR A 557 -12.42 17.40 4.31
CA TYR A 557 -13.76 17.82 3.94
C TYR A 557 -14.38 16.83 2.97
N LYS A 558 -15.67 16.49 3.16
CA LYS A 558 -16.41 15.56 2.30
C LYS A 558 -17.87 15.98 2.12
N ARG A 559 -18.37 15.79 0.90
CA ARG A 559 -19.79 15.84 0.57
C ARG A 559 -20.14 14.62 -0.27
N ALA A 560 -20.43 13.50 0.39
CA ALA A 560 -20.61 12.19 -0.25
C ALA A 560 -21.69 12.20 -1.35
N ILE A 561 -22.85 12.87 -1.13
CA ILE A 561 -23.93 12.99 -2.13
C ILE A 561 -23.44 13.69 -3.40
N TYR A 562 -22.57 14.69 -3.27
CA TYR A 562 -21.95 15.40 -4.38
C TYR A 562 -20.67 14.75 -4.88
N GLN A 563 -20.28 13.60 -4.28
CA GLN A 563 -19.06 12.86 -4.62
C GLN A 563 -17.80 13.74 -4.58
N PHE A 564 -17.71 14.65 -3.60
CA PHE A 564 -16.57 15.54 -3.42
C PHE A 564 -15.86 15.22 -2.12
N PHE A 565 -14.52 15.00 -2.21
CA PHE A 565 -13.66 14.66 -1.10
C PHE A 565 -12.37 15.49 -1.19
N SER A 566 -11.90 15.99 -0.07
CA SER A 566 -10.60 16.67 0.02
C SER A 566 -9.89 16.36 1.32
N ASN A 567 -8.56 16.34 1.24
CA ASN A 567 -7.66 16.25 2.37
C ASN A 567 -6.54 17.27 2.17
N PHE A 568 -6.23 18.01 3.22
CA PHE A 568 -5.07 18.89 3.30
C PHE A 568 -4.24 18.47 4.49
N LYS A 569 -2.93 18.35 4.34
CA LYS A 569 -2.00 18.03 5.43
C LYS A 569 -0.71 18.83 5.28
N VAL A 570 -0.25 19.40 6.40
CA VAL A 570 1.07 19.99 6.53
C VAL A 570 1.76 19.36 7.73
N SER A 571 3.04 19.04 7.58
CA SER A 571 3.87 18.58 8.70
C SER A 571 5.24 19.25 8.67
N ALA A 572 5.76 19.54 9.86
CA ALA A 572 7.09 20.04 10.06
C ALA A 572 7.81 19.16 11.09
N SER A 573 9.06 18.81 10.83
CA SER A 573 9.88 18.03 11.77
C SER A 573 11.27 18.59 11.89
N ARG A 574 11.82 18.53 13.09
CA ARG A 574 13.23 18.71 13.37
C ARG A 574 13.80 17.45 13.99
N ILE A 575 14.89 16.98 13.44
CA ILE A 575 15.60 15.77 13.86
C ILE A 575 16.98 16.20 14.34
N TRP A 576 17.39 15.77 15.52
CA TRP A 576 18.71 15.96 16.09
C TRP A 576 19.40 14.59 16.21
N ASN A 577 20.60 14.46 15.68
CA ASN A 577 21.42 13.27 15.78
C ASN A 577 22.63 13.56 16.67
N SER A 578 22.98 12.63 17.54
CA SER A 578 24.19 12.71 18.39
C SER A 578 25.43 12.18 17.69
N ALA A 579 25.28 11.65 16.48
CA ALA A 579 26.32 11.09 15.65
C ALA A 579 26.12 11.46 14.20
N ALA A 580 27.20 11.50 13.45
CA ALA A 580 27.22 11.60 12.00
C ALA A 580 28.01 10.41 11.42
N MET A 581 27.64 10.01 10.22
CA MET A 581 28.38 8.98 9.48
C MET A 581 29.29 9.69 8.47
N ASP A 582 30.59 9.46 8.56
CA ASP A 582 31.56 9.93 7.58
C ASP A 582 31.73 8.90 6.48
N MET A 583 31.77 9.36 5.22
CA MET A 583 32.07 8.53 4.06
C MET A 583 33.36 9.00 3.44
N VAL A 584 34.34 8.09 3.38
CA VAL A 584 35.64 8.32 2.73
C VAL A 584 35.79 7.35 1.56
N ILE A 585 36.13 7.86 0.39
CA ILE A 585 36.42 7.03 -0.78
C ILE A 585 37.92 6.90 -0.94
N ASN A 586 38.44 5.67 -0.78
CA ASN A 586 39.87 5.34 -0.95
C ASN A 586 39.98 4.18 -1.94
N ASP A 587 40.78 4.37 -3.02
CA ASP A 587 41.03 3.33 -4.03
C ASP A 587 39.75 2.64 -4.55
N GLY A 588 38.67 3.43 -4.74
CA GLY A 588 37.37 2.93 -5.20
C GLY A 588 36.53 2.22 -4.13
N ASN A 589 37.04 2.07 -2.90
CA ASN A 589 36.27 1.54 -1.76
C ASN A 589 35.59 2.67 -1.00
N TYR A 590 34.37 2.41 -0.54
CA TYR A 590 33.60 3.29 0.33
C TYR A 590 33.74 2.84 1.79
N ASN A 591 34.35 3.71 2.61
CA ASN A 591 34.52 3.44 4.02
C ASN A 591 33.62 4.36 4.82
N TYR A 592 32.70 3.78 5.57
CA TYR A 592 31.75 4.47 6.43
C TYR A 592 32.17 4.27 7.90
N ALA A 593 32.34 5.38 8.61
CA ALA A 593 32.67 5.37 10.03
C ALA A 593 31.75 6.33 10.80
N TRP A 594 31.34 5.91 11.98
CA TRP A 594 30.55 6.74 12.88
C TRP A 594 31.43 7.72 13.67
N MET A 595 30.96 8.95 13.76
CA MET A 595 31.63 10.01 14.50
C MET A 595 30.68 10.64 15.52
N ARG A 596 31.18 10.94 16.73
CA ARG A 596 30.46 11.73 17.73
C ARG A 596 30.36 13.18 17.26
N HIS A 597 29.27 13.47 16.59
CA HIS A 597 29.01 14.83 16.08
C HIS A 597 27.51 15.14 16.11
N ASN A 598 27.17 16.24 16.78
CA ASN A 598 25.78 16.67 16.82
C ASN A 598 25.41 17.35 15.51
N SER A 599 24.38 16.87 14.87
CA SER A 599 23.81 17.45 13.66
C SER A 599 22.30 17.60 13.77
N HIS A 600 21.70 18.39 12.89
CA HIS A 600 20.25 18.51 12.85
C HIS A 600 19.73 18.59 11.40
N SER A 601 18.47 18.20 11.21
CA SER A 601 17.76 18.40 9.96
C SER A 601 16.33 18.87 10.20
N ASP A 602 15.87 19.79 9.37
CA ASP A 602 14.52 20.34 9.33
C ASP A 602 13.80 19.85 8.06
N ASN A 603 12.57 19.36 8.20
CA ASN A 603 11.76 18.93 7.07
C ASN A 603 10.36 19.56 7.18
N ILE A 604 9.85 20.07 6.06
CA ILE A 604 8.47 20.57 5.93
C ILE A 604 7.85 19.85 4.74
N ASN A 605 6.71 19.20 4.99
CA ASN A 605 5.94 18.50 3.97
C ASN A 605 4.53 19.06 3.92
N GLY A 606 4.02 19.32 2.72
CA GLY A 606 2.65 19.71 2.47
C GLY A 606 2.00 18.79 1.45
N SER A 607 0.74 18.42 1.65
CA SER A 607 -0.02 17.66 0.67
C SER A 607 -1.46 18.13 0.58
N VAL A 608 -2.02 18.13 -0.62
CA VAL A 608 -3.44 18.38 -0.91
C VAL A 608 -3.94 17.26 -1.80
N TYR A 609 -5.04 16.67 -1.41
CA TYR A 609 -5.77 15.71 -2.22
C TYR A 609 -7.19 16.20 -2.48
N LEU A 610 -7.59 16.21 -3.73
CA LEU A 610 -8.96 16.55 -4.18
C LEU A 610 -9.50 15.43 -5.04
N SER A 611 -10.74 15.02 -4.80
CA SER A 611 -11.42 14.03 -5.62
C SER A 611 -12.86 14.45 -5.88
N LYS A 612 -13.31 14.36 -7.13
CA LYS A 612 -14.66 14.69 -7.55
C LYS A 612 -15.21 13.67 -8.53
N GLY A 613 -16.39 13.14 -8.23
CA GLY A 613 -17.19 12.36 -9.17
C GLY A 613 -18.25 13.25 -9.87
N TRP A 614 -18.36 13.10 -11.18
CA TRP A 614 -19.29 13.83 -12.06
C TRP A 614 -20.28 12.81 -12.66
N LYS A 615 -21.30 12.47 -11.88
CA LYS A 615 -22.25 11.38 -12.21
C LYS A 615 -22.87 11.52 -13.61
N ALA A 616 -23.27 12.75 -13.99
CA ALA A 616 -23.98 12.99 -15.26
C ALA A 616 -23.15 12.63 -16.50
N ILE A 617 -21.83 12.68 -16.40
CA ILE A 617 -20.89 12.45 -17.51
C ILE A 617 -19.98 11.26 -17.24
N HIS A 618 -20.23 10.43 -16.22
CA HIS A 618 -19.42 9.27 -15.85
C HIS A 618 -17.92 9.58 -15.72
N LEU A 619 -17.60 10.73 -15.11
CA LEU A 619 -16.21 11.19 -14.94
C LEU A 619 -15.84 11.20 -13.45
N LYS A 620 -14.65 10.71 -13.12
CA LYS A 620 -13.94 10.92 -11.86
C LYS A 620 -12.70 11.77 -12.13
N THR A 621 -12.45 12.74 -11.28
CA THR A 621 -11.23 13.56 -11.31
C THR A 621 -10.56 13.53 -9.95
N ASN A 622 -9.25 13.28 -9.93
CA ASN A 622 -8.42 13.40 -8.73
C ASN A 622 -7.27 14.36 -9.02
N LEU A 623 -6.85 15.07 -7.99
CA LEU A 623 -5.65 15.90 -8.01
C LEU A 623 -4.89 15.71 -6.70
N SER A 624 -3.63 15.30 -6.78
CA SER A 624 -2.70 15.28 -5.66
C SER A 624 -1.61 16.34 -5.87
N LEU A 625 -1.39 17.17 -4.86
CA LEU A 625 -0.31 18.14 -4.80
C LEU A 625 0.57 17.78 -3.60
N ASN A 626 1.89 17.73 -3.80
CA ASN A 626 2.84 17.45 -2.74
C ASN A 626 3.99 18.44 -2.82
N GLY A 627 4.47 18.89 -1.67
CA GLY A 627 5.64 19.74 -1.53
C GLY A 627 6.50 19.26 -0.38
N ASN A 628 7.81 19.24 -0.58
CA ASN A 628 8.79 18.93 0.46
C ASN A 628 9.90 20.00 0.44
N TYR A 629 10.28 20.43 1.62
CA TYR A 629 11.49 21.20 1.86
C TYR A 629 12.29 20.53 2.97
N SER A 630 13.57 20.24 2.72
CA SER A 630 14.50 19.66 3.69
C SER A 630 15.76 20.52 3.76
N LYS A 631 16.21 20.77 4.98
CA LYS A 631 17.49 21.44 5.27
C LYS A 631 18.18 20.66 6.38
N GLY A 632 19.49 20.49 6.27
CA GLY A 632 20.26 19.78 7.29
C GLY A 632 21.76 19.88 7.06
N GLU A 633 22.46 19.19 7.92
CA GLU A 633 23.90 19.04 7.93
C GLU A 633 24.26 17.58 7.68
N GLN A 634 25.32 17.36 6.92
CA GLN A 634 25.85 16.04 6.61
C GLN A 634 27.37 16.06 6.74
N TYR A 635 27.93 14.99 7.30
CA TYR A 635 29.37 14.82 7.40
C TYR A 635 29.89 14.05 6.19
N SER A 636 30.93 14.52 5.55
CA SER A 636 31.54 13.82 4.41
C SER A 636 33.01 14.21 4.27
N ALA A 637 33.89 13.21 4.16
CA ALA A 637 35.36 13.37 4.03
C ALA A 637 35.96 14.32 5.09
N GLY A 638 35.58 14.13 6.35
CA GLY A 638 36.09 14.91 7.47
C GLY A 638 35.49 16.33 7.60
N LYS A 639 34.44 16.69 6.86
CA LYS A 639 33.84 18.04 6.89
C LYS A 639 32.32 18.00 7.01
N MET A 640 31.78 18.98 7.72
CA MET A 640 30.33 19.23 7.71
C MET A 640 29.95 20.01 6.45
N ILE A 641 28.88 19.56 5.82
CA ILE A 641 28.32 20.14 4.60
C ILE A 641 26.86 20.44 4.82
N ASP A 642 26.46 21.70 4.64
CA ASP A 642 25.05 22.09 4.65
C ASP A 642 24.38 21.64 3.34
N TYR A 643 23.21 21.05 3.45
CA TYR A 643 22.38 20.75 2.31
C TYR A 643 20.99 21.36 2.43
N ARG A 644 20.39 21.65 1.28
CA ARG A 644 18.96 22.00 1.14
C ARG A 644 18.39 21.23 -0.02
N TYR A 645 17.21 20.72 0.16
CA TYR A 645 16.49 19.98 -0.88
C TYR A 645 15.06 20.49 -0.97
N THR A 646 14.56 20.67 -2.19
CA THR A 646 13.19 21.08 -2.46
C THR A 646 12.59 20.20 -3.53
N SER A 647 11.39 19.69 -3.28
CA SER A 647 10.63 18.88 -4.23
C SER A 647 9.18 19.35 -4.27
N TYR A 648 8.64 19.50 -5.47
CA TYR A 648 7.22 19.75 -5.71
C TYR A 648 6.72 18.70 -6.68
N ALA A 649 5.54 18.16 -6.41
CA ALA A 649 4.90 17.24 -7.33
C ALA A 649 3.39 17.53 -7.43
N PHE A 650 2.84 17.34 -8.64
CA PHE A 650 1.41 17.32 -8.82
C PHE A 650 1.02 16.15 -9.73
N SER A 651 -0.08 15.47 -9.35
CA SER A 651 -0.53 14.26 -10.03
C SER A 651 -2.03 14.36 -10.31
N PRO A 652 -2.42 14.83 -11.51
CA PRO A 652 -3.80 14.80 -11.98
C PRO A 652 -4.16 13.39 -12.47
N GLU A 653 -5.38 12.96 -12.16
CA GLU A 653 -5.96 11.71 -12.65
C GLU A 653 -7.39 11.96 -13.14
N LEU A 654 -7.74 11.38 -14.29
CA LEU A 654 -9.05 11.43 -14.91
C LEU A 654 -9.47 10.01 -15.28
N VAL A 655 -10.66 9.61 -14.87
CA VAL A 655 -11.30 8.36 -15.30
C VAL A 655 -12.68 8.67 -15.85
N PHE A 656 -12.81 8.65 -17.18
CA PHE A 656 -14.06 8.82 -17.90
C PHE A 656 -14.52 7.45 -18.41
N SER A 657 -15.63 6.94 -17.92
CA SER A 657 -16.04 5.56 -18.13
C SER A 657 -17.53 5.36 -18.47
N PRO A 658 -18.05 5.96 -19.56
CA PRO A 658 -19.35 5.59 -20.09
C PRO A 658 -19.36 4.17 -20.65
N ALA A 659 -20.54 3.60 -20.94
CA ALA A 659 -20.68 2.20 -21.34
C ALA A 659 -19.90 1.81 -22.60
N TRP A 660 -19.69 2.74 -23.54
CA TRP A 660 -19.10 2.51 -24.86
C TRP A 660 -17.59 2.78 -24.93
N MET A 661 -17.03 3.53 -23.94
CA MET A 661 -15.62 3.94 -23.96
C MET A 661 -15.10 4.10 -22.52
N GLU A 662 -13.78 4.00 -22.35
CA GLU A 662 -13.08 4.39 -21.14
C GLU A 662 -11.82 5.16 -21.48
N ILE A 663 -11.60 6.27 -20.80
CA ILE A 663 -10.37 7.07 -20.90
C ILE A 663 -9.83 7.18 -19.50
N GLU A 664 -8.65 6.62 -19.27
CA GLU A 664 -7.87 6.83 -18.06
C GLU A 664 -6.66 7.69 -18.40
N TYR A 665 -6.53 8.83 -17.76
CA TYR A 665 -5.33 9.66 -17.79
C TYR A 665 -4.76 9.80 -16.40
N LYS A 666 -3.45 9.62 -16.26
CA LYS A 666 -2.70 9.91 -15.04
C LYS A 666 -1.39 10.60 -15.41
N GLY A 667 -1.20 11.80 -14.87
CA GLY A 667 0.05 12.54 -14.94
C GLY A 667 0.76 12.52 -13.58
N ASP A 668 2.08 12.38 -13.58
CA ASP A 668 2.93 12.57 -12.42
C ASP A 668 4.04 13.54 -12.83
N PHE A 669 4.03 14.74 -12.26
CA PHE A 669 4.97 15.82 -12.56
C PHE A 669 5.76 16.12 -11.29
N SER A 670 7.10 16.09 -11.37
CA SER A 670 7.98 16.38 -10.23
C SER A 670 9.07 17.37 -10.61
N PHE A 671 9.37 18.27 -9.69
CA PHE A 671 10.38 19.32 -9.82
C PHE A 671 11.27 19.25 -8.59
N ASN A 672 12.53 18.91 -8.79
CA ASN A 672 13.48 18.67 -7.71
C ASN A 672 14.72 19.51 -7.90
N ARG A 673 15.25 20.07 -6.83
CA ARG A 673 16.54 20.74 -6.79
C ARG A 673 17.21 20.58 -5.45
N SER A 674 18.53 20.58 -5.45
CA SER A 674 19.33 20.55 -4.23
C SER A 674 20.36 21.69 -4.21
N LYS A 675 20.88 21.96 -3.03
CA LYS A 675 21.99 22.87 -2.78
C LYS A 675 22.89 22.20 -1.75
N THR A 676 24.18 22.05 -2.09
CA THR A 676 25.16 21.42 -1.20
C THR A 676 26.42 22.28 -1.24
N GLY A 677 26.67 23.00 -0.15
CA GLY A 677 27.87 23.82 0.04
C GLY A 677 28.10 25.02 -0.95
N GLY A 678 27.25 25.16 -1.98
CA GLY A 678 27.39 26.15 -3.05
C GLY A 678 26.07 26.74 -3.49
N ASP A 679 25.88 26.88 -4.81
CA ASP A 679 24.63 27.33 -5.42
C ASP A 679 23.61 26.20 -5.57
N TRP A 680 22.34 26.57 -5.84
CA TRP A 680 21.31 25.60 -6.19
C TRP A 680 21.64 24.88 -7.50
N THR A 681 21.46 23.56 -7.51
CA THR A 681 21.50 22.80 -8.76
C THR A 681 20.43 23.27 -9.74
N LYS A 682 20.55 22.91 -11.01
CA LYS A 682 19.46 23.02 -11.97
C LYS A 682 18.23 22.28 -11.42
N THR A 683 17.04 22.85 -11.59
CA THR A 683 15.81 22.13 -11.26
C THR A 683 15.61 20.97 -12.23
N LEU A 684 15.53 19.75 -11.75
CA LEU A 684 15.12 18.59 -12.55
C LEU A 684 13.61 18.56 -12.66
N ALA A 685 13.11 18.78 -13.87
CA ALA A 685 11.69 18.65 -14.19
C ALA A 685 11.44 17.30 -14.84
N ASN A 686 10.91 16.36 -14.06
CA ASN A 686 10.59 15.03 -14.54
C ASN A 686 9.09 14.83 -14.57
N TRP A 687 8.56 14.20 -15.63
CA TRP A 687 7.15 13.85 -15.67
C TRP A 687 6.90 12.50 -16.35
N THR A 688 5.85 11.86 -15.87
CA THR A 688 5.27 10.65 -16.48
C THR A 688 3.82 10.95 -16.83
N GLN A 689 3.44 10.76 -18.08
CA GLN A 689 2.07 10.89 -18.52
C GLN A 689 1.59 9.55 -19.07
N ARG A 690 0.55 9.01 -18.47
CA ARG A 690 -0.07 7.75 -18.90
C ARG A 690 -1.46 8.03 -19.43
N LEU A 691 -1.74 7.55 -20.63
CA LEU A 691 -3.07 7.61 -21.24
C LEU A 691 -3.47 6.18 -21.65
N THR A 692 -4.65 5.75 -21.22
CA THR A 692 -5.26 4.50 -21.66
C THR A 692 -6.62 4.81 -22.27
N LEU A 693 -6.84 4.34 -23.49
CA LEU A 693 -8.08 4.43 -24.22
C LEU A 693 -8.63 3.03 -24.42
N ILE A 694 -9.88 2.80 -24.03
CA ILE A 694 -10.57 1.53 -24.24
C ILE A 694 -11.88 1.83 -24.95
N SER A 695 -12.07 1.29 -26.15
CA SER A 695 -13.33 1.37 -26.90
C SER A 695 -13.99 0.00 -26.94
N THR A 696 -15.30 -0.04 -26.72
CA THR A 696 -16.11 -1.26 -26.73
C THR A 696 -16.99 -1.28 -27.96
N ILE A 697 -16.81 -2.27 -28.81
CA ILE A 697 -17.62 -2.50 -30.01
C ILE A 697 -18.23 -3.91 -29.89
N GLY A 698 -19.51 -3.95 -29.52
CA GLY A 698 -20.19 -5.21 -29.22
C GLY A 698 -19.50 -5.98 -28.09
N ASN A 699 -18.95 -7.15 -28.40
CA ASN A 699 -18.24 -8.02 -27.47
C ASN A 699 -16.71 -7.87 -27.50
N VAL A 700 -16.22 -6.89 -28.28
CA VAL A 700 -14.77 -6.66 -28.43
C VAL A 700 -14.39 -5.33 -27.75
N ASP A 701 -13.36 -5.39 -26.90
CA ASP A 701 -12.72 -4.22 -26.33
C ASP A 701 -11.37 -4.02 -27.03
N LEU A 702 -11.15 -2.82 -27.55
CA LEU A 702 -9.89 -2.37 -28.11
C LEU A 702 -9.25 -1.40 -27.12
N SER A 703 -8.05 -1.67 -26.67
CA SER A 703 -7.29 -0.85 -25.72
C SER A 703 -5.97 -0.39 -26.34
N LEU A 704 -5.71 0.90 -26.23
CA LEU A 704 -4.42 1.50 -26.53
C LEU A 704 -3.94 2.21 -25.28
N SER A 705 -2.74 1.89 -24.80
CA SER A 705 -2.12 2.57 -23.69
C SER A 705 -0.76 3.14 -24.08
N GLY A 706 -0.49 4.38 -23.66
CA GLY A 706 0.78 5.04 -23.87
C GLY A 706 1.30 5.61 -22.57
N VAL A 707 2.60 5.53 -22.36
CA VAL A 707 3.29 6.19 -21.24
C VAL A 707 4.45 6.98 -21.81
N LEU A 708 4.39 8.29 -21.61
CA LEU A 708 5.49 9.21 -21.94
C LEU A 708 6.26 9.53 -20.66
N TYR A 709 7.52 9.18 -20.64
CA TYR A 709 8.49 9.57 -19.61
C TYR A 709 9.36 10.69 -20.15
N HIS A 710 9.49 11.75 -19.38
CA HIS A 710 10.46 12.80 -19.60
C HIS A 710 11.34 12.94 -18.37
N ASN A 711 12.62 12.76 -18.54
CA ASN A 711 13.62 12.88 -17.48
C ASN A 711 14.70 13.88 -17.88
N GLU A 712 14.89 14.90 -17.08
CA GLU A 712 16.05 15.76 -17.25
C GLU A 712 17.32 15.03 -16.79
N ILE A 713 18.33 15.04 -17.64
CA ILE A 713 19.65 14.48 -17.38
C ILE A 713 20.61 15.62 -17.06
N GLN A 714 21.39 15.49 -16.01
CA GLN A 714 22.41 16.45 -15.67
C GLN A 714 23.48 16.52 -16.80
N ASN A 715 23.78 17.73 -17.28
CA ASN A 715 24.78 17.97 -18.30
C ASN A 715 24.57 17.22 -19.63
N SER A 716 23.37 16.75 -19.91
CA SER A 716 22.99 16.05 -21.13
C SER A 716 21.59 16.48 -21.59
N PRO A 717 21.22 16.27 -22.85
CA PRO A 717 19.85 16.46 -23.30
C PRO A 717 18.89 15.59 -22.48
N SER A 718 17.67 16.09 -22.27
CA SER A 718 16.63 15.34 -21.56
C SER A 718 16.31 14.02 -22.27
N ALA A 719 16.08 12.96 -21.49
CA ALA A 719 15.67 11.65 -22.00
C ALA A 719 14.14 11.59 -22.13
N ASN A 720 13.67 11.35 -23.35
CA ASN A 720 12.25 11.17 -23.63
C ASN A 720 12.01 9.72 -24.05
N THR A 721 11.20 8.99 -23.29
CA THR A 721 10.86 7.60 -23.58
C THR A 721 9.36 7.45 -23.73
N LEU A 722 8.88 7.11 -24.92
CA LEU A 722 7.51 6.75 -25.18
C LEU A 722 7.38 5.22 -25.26
N LEU A 723 6.61 4.64 -24.37
CA LEU A 723 6.22 3.23 -24.38
C LEU A 723 4.73 3.14 -24.69
N ALA A 724 4.37 2.27 -25.62
CA ALA A 724 2.97 2.08 -25.98
C ALA A 724 2.66 0.59 -26.13
N ASP A 725 1.41 0.22 -25.77
CA ASP A 725 0.88 -1.13 -25.87
C ASP A 725 -0.50 -1.07 -26.50
N ALA A 726 -0.81 -2.10 -27.32
CA ALA A 726 -2.15 -2.31 -27.86
C ALA A 726 -2.69 -3.65 -27.36
N LYS A 727 -3.97 -3.70 -27.03
CA LYS A 727 -4.64 -4.91 -26.58
C LYS A 727 -6.04 -5.01 -27.21
N MET A 728 -6.37 -6.18 -27.67
CA MET A 728 -7.73 -6.55 -28.08
C MET A 728 -8.24 -7.63 -27.14
N THR A 729 -9.46 -7.50 -26.65
CA THR A 729 -10.12 -8.51 -25.82
C THR A 729 -11.48 -8.85 -26.41
N TRP A 730 -11.70 -10.11 -26.75
CA TRP A 730 -12.97 -10.62 -27.23
C TRP A 730 -13.67 -11.42 -26.14
N ARG A 731 -14.89 -11.03 -25.78
CA ARG A 731 -15.73 -11.64 -24.75
C ARG A 731 -16.71 -12.62 -25.37
N ILE A 732 -16.54 -13.90 -25.06
CA ILE A 732 -17.39 -14.99 -25.58
C ILE A 732 -17.98 -15.76 -24.40
N LYS A 733 -19.19 -15.42 -23.97
CA LYS A 733 -19.86 -16.03 -22.80
C LYS A 733 -18.96 -16.03 -21.56
N LYS A 734 -18.43 -17.19 -21.16
CA LYS A 734 -17.53 -17.38 -19.99
C LYS A 734 -16.04 -17.31 -20.37
N ILE A 735 -15.73 -17.05 -21.64
CA ILE A 735 -14.34 -17.01 -22.16
C ILE A 735 -14.00 -15.57 -22.55
N ARG A 736 -12.79 -15.15 -22.24
CA ARG A 736 -12.19 -13.91 -22.76
C ARG A 736 -10.89 -14.28 -23.47
N LEU A 737 -10.82 -13.99 -24.77
CA LEU A 737 -9.60 -14.11 -25.56
C LEU A 737 -8.97 -12.73 -25.69
N SER A 738 -7.70 -12.61 -25.32
CA SER A 738 -6.98 -11.34 -25.42
C SER A 738 -5.68 -11.52 -26.20
N ALA A 739 -5.41 -10.61 -27.12
CA ALA A 739 -4.12 -10.45 -27.78
C ALA A 739 -3.56 -9.07 -27.38
N SER A 740 -2.32 -9.03 -26.88
CA SER A 740 -1.66 -7.79 -26.50
C SER A 740 -0.26 -7.71 -27.10
N LEU A 741 0.03 -6.56 -27.73
CA LEU A 741 1.33 -6.21 -28.26
C LEU A 741 1.95 -5.16 -27.34
N ARG A 742 3.04 -5.51 -26.66
CA ARG A 742 3.75 -4.65 -25.71
C ARG A 742 4.96 -4.01 -26.36
N ASN A 743 5.34 -2.82 -25.89
CA ASN A 743 6.49 -2.04 -26.38
C ASN A 743 6.46 -1.87 -27.91
N LEU A 744 5.36 -1.28 -28.44
CA LEU A 744 5.11 -1.10 -29.86
C LEU A 744 6.31 -0.48 -30.61
N PHE A 745 7.02 0.47 -29.99
CA PHE A 745 8.16 1.17 -30.57
C PHE A 745 9.50 0.47 -30.37
N ASN A 746 9.49 -0.73 -29.73
CA ASN A 746 10.68 -1.53 -29.46
C ASN A 746 11.82 -0.74 -28.82
N LYS A 747 11.50 0.14 -27.83
CA LYS A 747 12.50 0.90 -27.08
C LYS A 747 13.39 -0.06 -26.29
N LYS A 748 14.71 0.21 -26.30
CA LYS A 748 15.71 -0.68 -25.71
C LYS A 748 16.13 -0.26 -24.30
N THR A 749 16.10 1.03 -24.01
CA THR A 749 16.59 1.58 -22.72
C THR A 749 15.65 2.65 -22.16
N TYR A 750 15.73 2.82 -20.87
CA TYR A 750 15.15 3.93 -20.10
C TYR A 750 16.25 4.55 -19.24
N GLU A 751 16.28 5.89 -19.15
CA GLU A 751 17.29 6.62 -18.38
C GLU A 751 16.61 7.65 -17.46
N GLU A 752 17.19 7.81 -16.27
CA GLU A 752 16.78 8.83 -15.31
C GLU A 752 17.97 9.39 -14.53
N THR A 753 17.80 10.60 -14.00
CA THR A 753 18.75 11.21 -13.04
C THR A 753 18.04 11.60 -11.77
N THR A 754 18.67 11.32 -10.63
CA THR A 754 18.19 11.71 -9.30
C THR A 754 19.26 12.51 -8.56
N TYR A 755 18.80 13.44 -7.70
CA TYR A 755 19.65 14.17 -6.77
C TYR A 755 19.52 13.61 -5.36
N SER A 756 20.64 13.59 -4.65
CA SER A 756 20.67 13.41 -3.20
C SER A 756 21.48 14.53 -2.52
N GLY A 757 21.52 14.55 -1.19
CA GLY A 757 22.39 15.48 -0.45
C GLY A 757 23.88 15.28 -0.71
N VAL A 758 24.30 14.10 -1.19
CA VAL A 758 25.70 13.70 -1.39
C VAL A 758 26.13 13.63 -2.85
N GLY A 759 25.17 13.60 -3.82
CA GLY A 759 25.58 13.38 -5.19
C GLY A 759 24.44 13.37 -6.20
N ILE A 760 24.84 13.04 -7.42
CA ILE A 760 23.99 12.91 -8.60
C ILE A 760 24.13 11.50 -9.12
N PHE A 761 23.00 10.86 -9.38
CA PHE A 761 22.93 9.46 -9.81
C PHE A 761 22.16 9.38 -11.12
N THR A 762 22.83 8.95 -12.18
CA THR A 762 22.20 8.70 -13.49
C THR A 762 22.17 7.20 -13.72
N ASN A 763 20.98 6.67 -13.92
CA ASN A 763 20.73 5.25 -14.09
C ASN A 763 20.17 4.98 -15.48
N ARG A 764 20.70 3.95 -16.14
CA ARG A 764 20.20 3.40 -17.40
C ARG A 764 19.76 1.96 -17.18
N TYR A 765 18.57 1.63 -17.68
CA TYR A 765 17.94 0.33 -17.55
C TYR A 765 17.64 -0.24 -18.93
N TRP A 766 17.94 -1.54 -19.15
CA TRP A 766 17.57 -2.24 -20.36
C TRP A 766 16.15 -2.77 -20.29
N LEU A 767 15.36 -2.48 -21.30
CA LEU A 767 13.94 -2.82 -21.39
C LEU A 767 13.75 -4.17 -22.06
N ARG A 768 12.62 -4.80 -21.75
CA ARG A 768 12.12 -5.95 -22.54
C ARG A 768 11.79 -5.50 -23.96
N PRO A 769 12.07 -6.35 -24.98
CA PRO A 769 11.79 -6.01 -26.37
C PRO A 769 10.28 -5.93 -26.66
N ARG A 770 9.92 -5.74 -27.91
CA ARG A 770 8.52 -5.88 -28.36
C ARG A 770 8.08 -7.33 -28.21
N GLU A 771 6.91 -7.54 -27.61
CA GLU A 771 6.36 -8.85 -27.25
C GLU A 771 4.89 -8.95 -27.67
N LEU A 772 4.50 -10.09 -28.23
CA LEU A 772 3.10 -10.44 -28.47
C LEU A 772 2.66 -11.48 -27.43
N MET A 773 1.61 -11.17 -26.67
CA MET A 773 1.04 -12.10 -25.69
C MET A 773 -0.42 -12.43 -26.08
N ILE A 774 -0.73 -13.71 -26.16
CA ILE A 774 -2.09 -14.22 -26.33
C ILE A 774 -2.52 -14.87 -25.02
N ASN A 775 -3.62 -14.41 -24.44
CA ASN A 775 -4.16 -14.90 -23.18
C ASN A 775 -5.60 -15.38 -23.39
N VAL A 776 -5.94 -16.50 -22.77
CA VAL A 776 -7.31 -17.02 -22.72
C VAL A 776 -7.74 -17.09 -21.26
N GLN A 777 -8.83 -16.42 -20.92
CA GLN A 777 -9.41 -16.52 -19.57
C GLN A 777 -10.71 -17.32 -19.63
N PHE A 778 -10.79 -18.35 -18.79
CA PHE A 778 -12.00 -19.13 -18.55
C PHE A 778 -12.53 -18.77 -17.14
N SER A 779 -13.82 -18.47 -17.03
CA SER A 779 -14.51 -18.24 -15.75
C SER A 779 -15.62 -19.27 -15.58
N LEU A 780 -15.33 -20.29 -14.79
CA LEU A 780 -16.17 -21.47 -14.56
C LEU A 780 -17.05 -21.30 -13.32
#